data_c1081b8a7c74b6da69c4ffe0a096f3a0
#
_entry.id   c1081b8a7c74b6da69c4ffe0a096f3a0
#
_cell.length_a   1.000
_cell.length_b   1.000
_cell.length_c   1.000
_cell.angle_alpha   90.00
_cell.angle_beta   90.00
_cell.angle_gamma   90.00
#
_symmetry.space_group_name_H-M   'P 1'
#
loop_
_entity.id
_entity.type
_entity.pdbx_description
1 polymer ?
#
loop_
_entity_poly.entity_id
_entity_poly.type
_entity_poly.pdbx_seq_one_letter_code
_entity_poly.pdbx_strand_id
1 'polypeptide(L)'
;MIRPFLYKTILATVFITLTACGGGGGGSFVVSESDNSDQRPGDSNPGDSNIPGNTATPETGSASLAIGKSNFEGNCAECHGNTGNSIFRPIDPDNCLVADCGSLDELASFIDMYMPSGQAHECTLGGEDSCAITTAAFIMNGFSIETGNDGPVEQIPSEPVDENVQSPLARLTNDEYVNSVRSLLSLPANSAGIEEAKNSLVSESSVRGLSNDAVTQFTTQLTLSGYSTLAVAATNDFLRDTTSKADIDQLLNCSVLLENIDASAPTRECVQEFSKGLVSAAYRRPSNSTDAENISEIYDSIITINEDAGNRPYNFAAHKATIQGIIQYIMLSPEFIFVVERGETGPFDTNATERQLSQYEIATRMALFLGGTLPDEQLRADADAGLLTDVEVRLEHADRMMDSETGRAQFTKLVRTWLGVDEAIAGSTEVEVVNAFIEAWFLNEGSFSELYQSPVKVKHVSGIETTEPMGVLGLQGFIASHTLAPTPSFITRGVFVVEQLLCEALPDDIPDDALDAGALTPLQVFEEHAKQSCATCHKVFDNYGAAFQQFDSETSLFDPASQDFGTSFDLFDIGDVTQTVSTLDDLSFSLGASTRASNCMAELWYRHSLRRNIDLNGKDDWELQQLMSDWNESDEKSMKALLRSIVASDFFTTLYL
;
A
#
# COMPACT_ATOMS: atom_id res chain seq x y z
N MET A 1 8.65 27.82 -13.44
CA MET A 1 9.96 28.45 -13.07
C MET A 1 10.79 27.59 -12.11
N ILE A 2 10.45 26.33 -11.88
CA ILE A 2 11.15 25.41 -10.96
C ILE A 2 12.10 24.45 -11.72
N ARG A 3 11.92 24.29 -13.02
CA ARG A 3 12.70 23.36 -13.87
C ARG A 3 14.23 23.55 -13.93
N PRO A 4 14.82 24.75 -13.98
CA PRO A 4 16.28 24.86 -14.13
C PRO A 4 17.06 24.59 -12.85
N PHE A 5 16.43 24.62 -11.67
CA PHE A 5 17.17 24.47 -10.40
C PHE A 5 17.39 22.99 -10.02
N LEU A 6 16.42 22.12 -10.31
CA LEU A 6 16.55 20.67 -10.04
C LEU A 6 17.60 20.01 -10.96
N TYR A 7 17.65 20.42 -12.22
CA TYR A 7 18.59 19.88 -13.21
C TYR A 7 20.07 20.13 -12.83
N LYS A 8 20.37 21.32 -12.29
CA LYS A 8 21.75 21.64 -11.88
C LYS A 8 22.17 20.89 -10.61
N THR A 9 21.25 20.56 -9.73
CA THR A 9 21.53 19.82 -8.48
C THR A 9 21.79 18.35 -8.78
N ILE A 10 21.06 17.73 -9.69
CA ILE A 10 21.27 16.33 -10.10
C ILE A 10 22.62 16.17 -10.82
N LEU A 11 22.99 17.10 -11.69
CA LEU A 11 24.30 17.07 -12.35
C LEU A 11 25.46 17.16 -11.34
N ALA A 12 25.34 18.02 -10.32
CA ALA A 12 26.37 18.17 -9.29
C ALA A 12 26.55 16.89 -8.46
N THR A 13 25.48 16.13 -8.22
CA THR A 13 25.52 14.91 -7.40
C THR A 13 26.16 13.73 -8.15
N VAL A 14 25.93 13.59 -9.44
CA VAL A 14 26.53 12.53 -10.27
C VAL A 14 28.05 12.69 -10.41
N PHE A 15 28.59 13.93 -10.34
CA PHE A 15 30.03 14.19 -10.48
C PHE A 15 30.81 14.18 -9.15
N ILE A 16 30.14 14.39 -7.99
CA ILE A 16 30.82 14.41 -6.69
C ILE A 16 31.20 13.00 -6.20
N THR A 17 30.53 11.95 -6.68
CA THR A 17 30.83 10.56 -6.29
C THR A 17 32.11 9.99 -6.93
N LEU A 18 32.71 10.68 -7.89
CA LEU A 18 33.94 10.22 -8.55
C LEU A 18 35.25 10.70 -7.89
N THR A 19 35.20 11.55 -6.82
CA THR A 19 36.41 12.17 -6.26
C THR A 19 36.53 12.22 -4.74
N ALA A 20 35.69 11.53 -3.95
CA ALA A 20 35.78 11.59 -2.49
C ALA A 20 36.15 10.25 -1.84
N CYS A 21 37.44 9.92 -1.86
CA CYS A 21 38.05 9.07 -0.84
C CYS A 21 38.84 9.97 0.13
N GLY A 22 38.41 10.04 1.39
CA GLY A 22 39.27 10.51 2.48
C GLY A 22 38.69 11.52 3.49
N GLY A 23 38.53 11.07 4.74
CA GLY A 23 38.74 11.90 5.91
C GLY A 23 37.52 12.28 6.75
N GLY A 24 37.47 11.73 7.96
CA GLY A 24 36.42 11.85 8.97
C GLY A 24 36.38 13.19 9.73
N GLY A 25 35.36 13.34 10.57
CA GLY A 25 35.25 14.39 11.57
C GLY A 25 33.83 14.53 12.10
N GLY A 26 33.59 14.11 13.34
CA GLY A 26 32.31 14.18 14.04
C GLY A 26 31.98 15.61 14.50
N GLY A 27 30.69 15.86 14.66
CA GLY A 27 30.16 17.06 15.29
C GLY A 27 28.76 16.82 15.83
N SER A 28 28.67 16.77 17.14
CA SER A 28 27.42 16.68 17.89
C SER A 28 26.66 18.00 17.85
N PHE A 29 25.33 17.93 17.63
CA PHE A 29 24.44 19.05 17.90
C PHE A 29 23.57 18.76 19.13
N VAL A 30 23.62 19.71 20.04
CA VAL A 30 22.84 19.78 21.28
C VAL A 30 21.52 20.48 20.97
N VAL A 31 20.40 19.89 21.35
CA VAL A 31 19.09 20.54 21.34
C VAL A 31 18.84 21.08 22.76
N SER A 32 18.54 22.37 22.84
CA SER A 32 18.16 23.06 24.07
C SER A 32 16.66 22.99 24.29
N GLU A 33 16.28 22.50 25.47
CA GLU A 33 14.94 22.60 26.04
C GLU A 33 14.61 24.06 26.39
N SER A 34 13.34 24.43 26.20
CA SER A 34 12.77 25.62 26.85
C SER A 34 11.48 25.25 27.56
N ASP A 35 11.55 25.25 28.88
CA ASP A 35 10.44 25.24 29.82
C ASP A 35 9.40 26.33 29.53
N ASN A 36 8.14 26.03 29.73
CA ASN A 36 7.21 26.97 30.31
C ASN A 36 6.10 26.27 31.11
N SER A 37 6.21 26.41 32.42
CA SER A 37 5.19 26.16 33.43
C SER A 37 4.13 27.29 33.40
N ASP A 38 2.84 26.98 33.57
CA ASP A 38 2.11 27.47 34.75
C ASP A 38 0.58 27.23 34.70
N GLN A 39 0.11 26.67 35.84
CA GLN A 39 -1.09 27.00 36.62
C GLN A 39 -2.45 26.40 36.27
N ARG A 40 -2.77 25.41 37.08
CA ARG A 40 -4.13 25.14 37.57
C ARG A 40 -4.56 26.19 38.59
N PRO A 41 -5.89 26.46 38.75
CA PRO A 41 -6.56 26.07 39.98
C PRO A 41 -7.98 25.53 39.77
N GLY A 42 -8.39 24.50 40.46
CA GLY A 42 -9.08 24.60 41.73
C GLY A 42 -10.44 23.94 41.69
N ASP A 43 -10.59 22.88 42.45
CA ASP A 43 -11.78 22.15 42.88
C ASP A 43 -13.04 23.00 43.14
N SER A 44 -14.19 22.42 42.75
CA SER A 44 -15.36 22.36 43.67
C SER A 44 -16.47 21.45 43.11
N ASN A 45 -16.67 20.30 43.74
CA ASN A 45 -17.94 19.58 43.77
C ASN A 45 -18.86 20.27 44.81
N PRO A 46 -20.16 20.38 44.61
CA PRO A 46 -21.06 19.43 45.23
C PRO A 46 -22.42 19.16 44.54
N GLY A 47 -22.90 17.91 44.68
CA GLY A 47 -24.23 17.68 45.22
C GLY A 47 -25.41 17.51 44.28
N ASP A 48 -25.86 16.27 44.27
CA ASP A 48 -27.27 15.84 44.32
C ASP A 48 -28.37 16.77 43.81
N SER A 49 -29.08 16.32 42.78
CA SER A 49 -30.52 16.49 42.74
C SER A 49 -31.20 15.64 41.66
N ASN A 50 -32.07 14.73 42.11
CA ASN A 50 -33.29 14.19 41.54
C ASN A 50 -33.67 14.68 40.12
N ILE A 51 -33.69 13.80 39.17
CA ILE A 51 -34.43 13.95 37.91
C ILE A 51 -35.74 13.20 38.00
N PRO A 52 -36.90 13.85 37.82
CA PRO A 52 -38.17 13.17 37.62
C PRO A 52 -38.23 12.59 36.21
N GLY A 53 -38.57 11.32 36.09
CA GLY A 53 -38.84 10.71 34.79
C GLY A 53 -39.94 11.45 34.03
N ASN A 54 -39.62 11.83 32.83
CA ASN A 54 -40.60 12.29 31.85
C ASN A 54 -40.33 11.52 30.55
N THR A 55 -41.17 10.51 30.32
CA THR A 55 -41.25 9.83 29.02
C THR A 55 -41.95 10.73 28.02
N ALA A 56 -41.17 11.57 27.34
CA ALA A 56 -41.61 12.22 26.12
C ALA A 56 -40.46 12.05 25.11
N THR A 57 -40.70 11.32 24.04
CA THR A 57 -39.86 11.30 22.85
C THR A 57 -39.63 12.74 22.40
N PRO A 58 -38.40 13.25 22.33
CA PRO A 58 -38.18 14.58 21.78
C PRO A 58 -38.63 14.58 20.33
N GLU A 59 -39.47 15.54 19.94
CA GLU A 59 -39.69 15.86 18.52
C GLU A 59 -38.36 16.41 17.99
N THR A 60 -37.58 15.56 17.32
CA THR A 60 -36.33 15.92 16.63
C THR A 60 -36.70 16.87 15.48
N GLY A 61 -36.55 18.17 15.70
CA GLY A 61 -36.74 19.16 14.66
C GLY A 61 -35.60 19.09 13.61
N SER A 62 -35.88 19.52 12.39
CA SER A 62 -34.92 19.53 11.28
C SER A 62 -33.57 20.21 11.60
N ALA A 63 -33.55 21.16 12.56
CA ALA A 63 -32.35 21.82 13.04
C ALA A 63 -31.41 20.85 13.84
N SER A 64 -31.99 20.03 14.70
CA SER A 64 -31.21 19.02 15.46
C SER A 64 -30.66 17.93 14.55
N LEU A 65 -31.39 17.50 13.52
CA LEU A 65 -30.92 16.55 12.52
C LEU A 65 -29.79 17.12 11.65
N ALA A 66 -29.84 18.41 11.31
CA ALA A 66 -28.75 19.08 10.58
C ALA A 66 -27.48 19.19 11.42
N ILE A 67 -27.59 19.42 12.73
CA ILE A 67 -26.47 19.39 13.68
C ILE A 67 -25.93 17.95 13.78
N GLY A 68 -26.80 16.95 13.90
CA GLY A 68 -26.44 15.54 13.94
C GLY A 68 -25.69 15.07 12.71
N LYS A 69 -26.16 15.49 11.53
CA LYS A 69 -25.45 15.25 10.26
C LYS A 69 -24.04 15.84 10.29
N SER A 70 -23.89 17.10 10.68
CA SER A 70 -22.58 17.76 10.76
C SER A 70 -21.65 17.08 11.76
N ASN A 71 -22.18 16.62 12.89
CA ASN A 71 -21.40 15.89 13.89
C ASN A 71 -21.00 14.49 13.41
N PHE A 72 -21.92 13.80 12.72
CA PHE A 72 -21.65 12.49 12.12
C PHE A 72 -20.58 12.60 11.02
N GLU A 73 -20.72 13.54 10.09
CA GLU A 73 -19.74 13.79 9.03
C GLU A 73 -18.36 14.18 9.59
N GLY A 74 -18.30 14.89 10.73
CA GLY A 74 -17.04 15.31 11.34
C GLY A 74 -16.35 14.26 12.20
N ASN A 75 -17.10 13.32 12.79
CA ASN A 75 -16.54 12.42 13.81
C ASN A 75 -16.74 10.92 13.52
N CYS A 76 -17.66 10.57 12.62
CA CYS A 76 -18.07 9.18 12.41
C CYS A 76 -17.90 8.72 10.95
N ALA A 77 -18.06 9.63 10.00
CA ALA A 77 -18.11 9.29 8.58
C ALA A 77 -16.80 8.72 8.04
N GLU A 78 -15.67 9.04 8.64
CA GLU A 78 -14.36 8.47 8.27
C GLU A 78 -14.35 6.92 8.37
N CYS A 79 -15.06 6.37 9.34
CA CYS A 79 -15.16 4.92 9.54
C CYS A 79 -16.47 4.32 8.99
N HIS A 80 -17.57 5.07 9.05
CA HIS A 80 -18.91 4.56 8.77
C HIS A 80 -19.49 5.01 7.40
N GLY A 81 -18.77 5.86 6.65
CA GLY A 81 -19.30 6.51 5.44
C GLY A 81 -20.32 7.61 5.75
N ASN A 82 -20.59 8.52 4.81
CA ASN A 82 -21.46 9.68 5.02
C ASN A 82 -22.94 9.34 5.33
N THR A 83 -23.37 8.14 4.99
CA THR A 83 -24.73 7.63 5.20
C THR A 83 -24.77 6.35 6.02
N GLY A 84 -23.70 6.05 6.77
CA GLY A 84 -23.58 4.84 7.57
C GLY A 84 -23.41 3.55 6.77
N ASN A 85 -23.22 3.65 5.46
CA ASN A 85 -23.15 2.53 4.53
C ASN A 85 -21.73 2.09 4.17
N SER A 86 -20.74 2.44 5.00
CA SER A 86 -19.36 1.96 4.81
C SER A 86 -19.33 0.44 4.72
N ILE A 87 -18.58 -0.06 3.76
CA ILE A 87 -18.35 -1.51 3.57
C ILE A 87 -17.62 -2.17 4.73
N PHE A 88 -16.92 -1.40 5.55
CA PHE A 88 -16.15 -1.92 6.68
C PHE A 88 -16.91 -1.84 7.99
N ARG A 89 -17.72 -0.81 8.19
CA ARG A 89 -18.49 -0.56 9.40
C ARG A 89 -19.85 0.04 9.08
N PRO A 90 -20.74 -0.73 8.42
CA PRO A 90 -22.09 -0.26 8.16
C PRO A 90 -22.82 -0.02 9.47
N ILE A 91 -23.63 1.04 9.53
CA ILE A 91 -24.59 1.29 10.58
C ILE A 91 -25.97 0.99 10.01
N ASP A 92 -26.61 -0.05 10.51
CA ASP A 92 -28.01 -0.32 10.22
C ASP A 92 -28.87 0.46 11.24
N PRO A 93 -29.60 1.48 10.84
CA PRO A 93 -30.43 2.26 11.77
C PRO A 93 -31.58 1.45 12.38
N ASP A 94 -31.97 0.32 11.75
CA ASP A 94 -33.05 -0.55 12.24
C ASP A 94 -32.53 -1.73 13.08
N ASN A 95 -31.22 -2.03 13.03
CA ASN A 95 -30.64 -3.19 13.69
C ASN A 95 -29.14 -2.98 14.01
N CYS A 96 -28.85 -2.11 14.97
CA CYS A 96 -27.47 -1.89 15.40
C CYS A 96 -26.88 -3.17 16.03
N LEU A 97 -25.97 -3.81 15.31
CA LEU A 97 -25.36 -5.08 15.70
C LEU A 97 -24.44 -5.01 16.93
N VAL A 98 -24.07 -3.83 17.39
CA VAL A 98 -23.03 -3.64 18.44
C VAL A 98 -23.53 -2.88 19.66
N ALA A 99 -24.69 -2.24 19.60
CA ALA A 99 -25.26 -1.49 20.71
C ALA A 99 -26.78 -1.69 20.75
N ASP A 100 -27.35 -1.53 21.95
CA ASP A 100 -28.78 -1.49 22.12
C ASP A 100 -29.32 -0.18 21.52
N CYS A 101 -29.58 -0.17 20.20
CA CYS A 101 -30.15 0.96 19.47
C CYS A 101 -31.66 1.07 19.66
N GLY A 102 -32.21 0.44 20.69
CA GLY A 102 -33.64 0.43 21.00
C GLY A 102 -34.19 1.81 21.34
N SER A 103 -33.36 2.77 21.72
CA SER A 103 -33.75 4.13 22.02
C SER A 103 -32.65 5.16 21.70
N LEU A 104 -33.08 6.41 21.49
CA LEU A 104 -32.17 7.54 21.27
C LEU A 104 -31.14 7.69 22.40
N ASP A 105 -31.58 7.52 23.65
CA ASP A 105 -30.72 7.67 24.83
C ASP A 105 -29.67 6.55 24.93
N GLU A 106 -30.02 5.33 24.53
CA GLU A 106 -29.11 4.19 24.54
C GLU A 106 -28.03 4.34 23.44
N LEU A 107 -28.43 4.70 22.22
CA LEU A 107 -27.49 4.98 21.13
C LEU A 107 -26.60 6.19 21.43
N ALA A 108 -27.16 7.27 21.98
CA ALA A 108 -26.40 8.45 22.37
C ALA A 108 -25.39 8.13 23.50
N SER A 109 -25.77 7.29 24.45
CA SER A 109 -24.87 6.82 25.53
C SER A 109 -23.73 5.97 24.95
N PHE A 110 -24.02 5.14 23.95
CA PHE A 110 -23.01 4.35 23.26
C PHE A 110 -22.04 5.24 22.49
N ILE A 111 -22.54 6.24 21.78
CA ILE A 111 -21.70 7.21 21.05
C ILE A 111 -20.79 7.98 22.01
N ASP A 112 -21.31 8.50 23.11
CA ASP A 112 -20.50 9.19 24.12
C ASP A 112 -19.41 8.31 24.72
N MET A 113 -19.68 7.02 24.93
CA MET A 113 -18.79 6.13 25.64
C MET A 113 -17.74 5.47 24.75
N TYR A 114 -18.05 5.26 23.46
CA TYR A 114 -17.28 4.41 22.58
C TYR A 114 -16.91 5.02 21.22
N MET A 115 -17.48 6.18 20.87
CA MET A 115 -17.29 6.78 19.54
C MET A 115 -16.84 8.26 19.62
N PRO A 116 -15.93 8.75 18.77
CA PRO A 116 -15.12 7.97 17.82
C PRO A 116 -14.20 6.97 18.49
N SER A 117 -13.92 5.86 17.82
CA SER A 117 -13.04 4.81 18.33
C SER A 117 -11.65 5.39 18.66
N GLY A 118 -11.20 5.23 19.90
CA GLY A 118 -9.92 5.80 20.37
C GLY A 118 -9.99 7.23 20.92
N GLN A 119 -11.13 7.92 20.79
CA GLN A 119 -11.36 9.28 21.28
C GLN A 119 -12.67 9.34 22.09
N ALA A 120 -12.87 8.41 23.00
CA ALA A 120 -14.03 8.37 23.88
C ALA A 120 -14.26 9.74 24.53
N HIS A 121 -15.53 10.16 24.55
CA HIS A 121 -15.99 11.46 25.04
C HIS A 121 -15.68 12.70 24.18
N GLU A 122 -15.25 12.58 22.93
CA GLU A 122 -15.23 13.72 22.02
C GLU A 122 -16.63 14.12 21.53
N CYS A 123 -17.50 13.10 21.30
CA CYS A 123 -18.91 13.34 21.00
C CYS A 123 -19.75 13.11 22.24
N THR A 124 -19.70 14.06 23.19
CA THR A 124 -20.24 13.90 24.54
C THR A 124 -21.75 14.00 24.65
N LEU A 125 -22.31 13.26 25.63
CA LEU A 125 -23.66 13.47 26.16
C LEU A 125 -23.77 14.82 26.90
N GLY A 126 -24.88 15.51 26.66
CA GLY A 126 -25.16 16.83 27.26
C GLY A 126 -26.64 17.15 27.20
N GLY A 127 -26.99 18.41 26.85
CA GLY A 127 -28.36 18.82 26.57
C GLY A 127 -28.88 18.27 25.23
N GLU A 128 -30.13 18.55 24.91
CA GLU A 128 -30.84 18.08 23.69
C GLU A 128 -30.07 18.33 22.37
N ASP A 129 -29.17 19.31 22.32
CA ASP A 129 -28.32 19.63 21.16
C ASP A 129 -26.88 19.13 21.33
N SER A 130 -26.61 18.19 22.22
CA SER A 130 -25.27 17.62 22.40
C SER A 130 -24.86 16.76 21.19
N CYS A 131 -23.53 16.62 20.99
CA CYS A 131 -23.00 15.83 19.87
C CYS A 131 -23.57 14.43 19.84
N ALA A 132 -23.55 13.69 20.96
CA ALA A 132 -24.00 12.30 21.00
C ALA A 132 -25.52 12.17 20.71
N ILE A 133 -26.35 13.04 21.28
CA ILE A 133 -27.82 12.99 21.08
C ILE A 133 -28.19 13.35 19.64
N THR A 134 -27.62 14.42 19.09
CA THR A 134 -27.94 14.85 17.71
C THR A 134 -27.41 13.86 16.68
N THR A 135 -26.24 13.26 16.90
CA THR A 135 -25.68 12.20 16.05
C THR A 135 -26.54 10.94 16.10
N ALA A 136 -26.96 10.50 17.30
CA ALA A 136 -27.86 9.35 17.45
C ALA A 136 -29.22 9.61 16.76
N ALA A 137 -29.78 10.83 16.90
CA ALA A 137 -31.02 11.22 16.23
C ALA A 137 -30.89 11.18 14.71
N PHE A 138 -29.77 11.64 14.16
CA PHE A 138 -29.50 11.60 12.71
C PHE A 138 -29.40 10.16 12.20
N ILE A 139 -28.66 9.29 12.91
CA ILE A 139 -28.57 7.85 12.58
C ILE A 139 -29.94 7.20 12.62
N MET A 140 -30.71 7.37 13.70
CA MET A 140 -32.04 6.79 13.85
C MET A 140 -33.08 7.35 12.87
N ASN A 141 -32.83 8.52 12.28
CA ASN A 141 -33.65 9.08 11.21
C ASN A 141 -33.19 8.62 9.81
N GLY A 142 -32.46 7.52 9.72
CA GLY A 142 -32.00 6.93 8.46
C GLY A 142 -31.04 7.82 7.69
N PHE A 143 -30.18 8.59 8.38
CA PHE A 143 -29.21 9.54 7.81
C PHE A 143 -29.86 10.68 6.99
N SER A 144 -31.11 11.00 7.29
CA SER A 144 -31.85 12.07 6.61
C SER A 144 -32.10 13.25 7.55
N ILE A 145 -32.05 14.48 7.01
CA ILE A 145 -32.44 15.70 7.72
C ILE A 145 -33.93 16.07 7.52
N GLU A 146 -34.67 15.28 6.74
CA GLU A 146 -36.09 15.49 6.50
C GLU A 146 -36.95 14.78 7.54
N THR A 147 -37.85 15.51 8.20
CA THR A 147 -38.83 14.95 9.12
C THR A 147 -40.08 14.56 8.33
N GLY A 148 -40.16 13.31 7.85
CA GLY A 148 -41.34 12.86 7.11
C GLY A 148 -41.25 11.40 6.71
N ASN A 149 -42.31 10.70 7.04
CA ASN A 149 -42.57 9.29 6.88
C ASN A 149 -42.78 8.95 5.38
N ASP A 150 -41.73 8.97 4.59
CA ASP A 150 -41.74 8.30 3.28
C ASP A 150 -40.67 7.20 3.35
N GLY A 151 -41.17 5.96 3.24
CA GLY A 151 -40.34 4.77 3.32
C GLY A 151 -39.14 4.78 2.38
N PRO A 152 -38.17 3.89 2.55
CA PRO A 152 -36.92 3.95 1.84
C PRO A 152 -37.17 3.93 0.33
N VAL A 153 -36.96 5.08 -0.31
CA VAL A 153 -36.75 5.13 -1.74
C VAL A 153 -35.37 4.55 -1.94
N GLU A 154 -35.33 3.39 -2.55
CA GLU A 154 -34.11 2.80 -3.10
C GLU A 154 -33.52 3.82 -4.09
N GLN A 155 -32.75 4.76 -3.58
CA GLN A 155 -31.97 5.66 -4.42
C GLN A 155 -30.80 4.85 -4.92
N ILE A 156 -30.83 4.55 -6.22
CA ILE A 156 -29.60 4.21 -6.93
C ILE A 156 -28.63 5.35 -6.60
N PRO A 157 -27.47 5.08 -5.95
CA PRO A 157 -26.54 6.14 -5.62
C PRO A 157 -26.14 6.86 -6.91
N SER A 158 -26.42 8.16 -7.00
CA SER A 158 -25.81 8.96 -8.05
C SER A 158 -24.32 9.04 -7.74
N GLU A 159 -23.48 8.80 -8.74
CA GLU A 159 -22.03 8.92 -8.63
C GLU A 159 -21.66 10.24 -7.90
N PRO A 160 -20.95 10.16 -6.77
CA PRO A 160 -20.57 11.37 -6.03
C PRO A 160 -19.61 12.21 -6.87
N VAL A 161 -19.80 13.51 -6.89
CA VAL A 161 -18.86 14.47 -7.47
C VAL A 161 -17.86 14.83 -6.36
N ASP A 162 -16.68 14.26 -6.40
CA ASP A 162 -15.62 14.56 -5.43
C ASP A 162 -14.71 15.68 -5.96
N GLU A 163 -14.65 16.78 -5.22
CA GLU A 163 -13.81 17.94 -5.56
C GLU A 163 -12.35 17.80 -5.03
N ASN A 164 -12.04 16.76 -4.25
CA ASN A 164 -10.79 16.67 -3.48
C ASN A 164 -9.87 15.49 -3.81
N VAL A 165 -10.29 14.52 -4.60
CA VAL A 165 -9.43 13.40 -4.97
C VAL A 165 -8.46 13.83 -6.07
N GLN A 166 -7.17 13.76 -5.78
CA GLN A 166 -6.10 14.08 -6.74
C GLN A 166 -5.16 12.90 -6.90
N SER A 167 -4.76 12.60 -8.13
CA SER A 167 -3.71 11.63 -8.41
C SER A 167 -2.34 12.21 -8.06
N PRO A 168 -1.64 11.69 -7.04
CA PRO A 168 -0.38 12.25 -6.62
C PRO A 168 0.76 11.82 -7.55
N LEU A 169 1.87 12.57 -7.52
CA LEU A 169 3.10 12.16 -8.15
C LEU A 169 3.76 11.04 -7.34
N ALA A 170 3.56 9.79 -7.74
CA ALA A 170 4.14 8.62 -7.10
C ALA A 170 5.55 8.32 -7.63
N ARG A 171 6.46 7.94 -6.75
CA ARG A 171 7.78 7.40 -7.12
C ARG A 171 7.65 5.89 -7.39
N LEU A 172 8.50 5.34 -8.25
CA LEU A 172 8.68 3.88 -8.30
C LEU A 172 9.15 3.37 -6.94
N THR A 173 8.65 2.24 -6.49
CA THR A 173 9.24 1.54 -5.35
C THR A 173 10.67 1.09 -5.68
N ASN A 174 11.46 0.78 -4.66
CA ASN A 174 12.82 0.26 -4.89
C ASN A 174 12.81 -0.97 -5.79
N ASP A 175 11.86 -1.87 -5.60
CA ASP A 175 11.74 -3.07 -6.42
C ASP A 175 11.33 -2.76 -7.85
N GLU A 176 10.35 -1.88 -8.04
CA GLU A 176 9.93 -1.43 -9.37
C GLU A 176 11.08 -0.71 -10.10
N TYR A 177 11.85 0.11 -9.37
CA TYR A 177 13.03 0.76 -9.94
C TYR A 177 14.07 -0.27 -10.38
N VAL A 178 14.42 -1.23 -9.53
CA VAL A 178 15.37 -2.32 -9.85
C VAL A 178 14.89 -3.15 -11.04
N ASN A 179 13.63 -3.57 -11.03
CA ASN A 179 13.04 -4.35 -12.12
C ASN A 179 12.99 -3.55 -13.43
N SER A 180 12.65 -2.26 -13.35
CA SER A 180 12.65 -1.37 -14.52
C SER A 180 14.05 -1.18 -15.11
N VAL A 181 15.07 -1.03 -14.27
CA VAL A 181 16.47 -0.96 -14.71
C VAL A 181 16.91 -2.26 -15.39
N ARG A 182 16.56 -3.41 -14.81
CA ARG A 182 16.84 -4.73 -15.41
C ARG A 182 16.14 -4.89 -16.76
N SER A 183 14.86 -4.56 -16.82
CA SER A 183 14.08 -4.62 -18.05
C SER A 183 14.65 -3.69 -19.12
N LEU A 184 14.96 -2.44 -18.77
CA LEU A 184 15.50 -1.43 -19.69
C LEU A 184 16.80 -1.87 -20.36
N LEU A 185 17.69 -2.49 -19.58
CA LEU A 185 19.02 -2.90 -20.03
C LEU A 185 19.12 -4.41 -20.35
N SER A 186 18.00 -5.13 -20.33
CA SER A 186 17.92 -6.58 -20.55
C SER A 186 18.92 -7.37 -19.68
N LEU A 187 19.05 -6.98 -18.40
CA LEU A 187 19.96 -7.62 -17.45
C LEU A 187 19.32 -8.84 -16.77
N PRO A 188 20.11 -9.88 -16.51
CA PRO A 188 19.60 -11.08 -15.83
C PRO A 188 19.21 -10.78 -14.38
N ALA A 189 18.27 -11.55 -13.85
CA ALA A 189 17.78 -11.41 -12.47
C ALA A 189 18.91 -11.50 -11.42
N ASN A 190 19.95 -12.31 -11.68
CA ASN A 190 21.09 -12.52 -10.80
C ASN A 190 22.33 -11.65 -11.15
N SER A 191 22.13 -10.49 -11.76
CA SER A 191 23.20 -9.52 -12.02
C SER A 191 23.90 -9.12 -10.73
N ALA A 192 25.16 -9.55 -10.56
CA ALA A 192 25.89 -9.41 -9.29
C ALA A 192 26.09 -7.95 -8.86
N GLY A 193 26.33 -7.05 -9.81
CA GLY A 193 26.48 -5.62 -9.53
C GLY A 193 25.19 -5.00 -9.00
N ILE A 194 24.04 -5.36 -9.57
CA ILE A 194 22.74 -4.90 -9.10
C ILE A 194 22.43 -5.48 -7.71
N GLU A 195 22.66 -6.77 -7.49
CA GLU A 195 22.39 -7.39 -6.19
C GLU A 195 23.23 -6.75 -5.06
N GLU A 196 24.49 -6.42 -5.30
CA GLU A 196 25.33 -5.69 -4.35
C GLU A 196 24.81 -4.25 -4.15
N ALA A 197 24.46 -3.55 -5.22
CA ALA A 197 24.00 -2.16 -5.17
C ALA A 197 22.64 -2.00 -4.46
N LYS A 198 21.78 -3.01 -4.44
CA LYS A 198 20.51 -2.99 -3.68
C LYS A 198 20.70 -2.67 -2.20
N ASN A 199 21.83 -3.04 -1.62
CA ASN A 199 22.16 -2.72 -0.22
C ASN A 199 22.33 -1.20 0.04
N SER A 200 22.45 -0.38 -1.00
CA SER A 200 22.51 1.08 -0.91
C SER A 200 21.14 1.76 -0.95
N LEU A 201 20.08 1.00 -1.25
CA LEU A 201 18.73 1.52 -1.28
C LEU A 201 18.20 1.73 0.14
N VAL A 202 17.53 2.85 0.35
CA VAL A 202 16.90 3.18 1.63
C VAL A 202 15.63 2.36 1.78
N SER A 203 15.40 1.79 2.96
CA SER A 203 14.14 1.08 3.28
C SER A 203 12.94 2.00 3.05
N GLU A 204 11.89 1.46 2.49
CA GLU A 204 10.65 2.18 2.20
C GLU A 204 9.65 2.02 3.35
N SER A 205 8.92 3.08 3.62
CA SER A 205 7.73 2.98 4.46
C SER A 205 6.62 2.28 3.69
N SER A 206 5.78 1.55 4.39
CA SER A 206 4.66 0.85 3.78
C SER A 206 3.36 1.13 4.53
N VAL A 207 2.26 1.11 3.80
CA VAL A 207 0.90 1.08 4.36
C VAL A 207 0.37 -0.33 4.17
N ARG A 208 0.06 -1.01 5.25
CA ARG A 208 -0.39 -2.42 5.23
C ARG A 208 0.48 -3.33 4.36
N GLY A 209 1.81 -3.19 4.48
CA GLY A 209 2.78 -3.99 3.74
C GLY A 209 3.04 -3.57 2.29
N LEU A 210 2.32 -2.60 1.74
CA LEU A 210 2.54 -2.08 0.39
C LEU A 210 3.27 -0.74 0.43
N SER A 211 4.34 -0.61 -0.35
CA SER A 211 5.25 0.56 -0.34
C SER A 211 5.04 1.52 -1.52
N ASN A 212 4.02 1.31 -2.34
CA ASN A 212 3.80 2.14 -3.52
C ASN A 212 2.88 3.35 -3.30
N ASP A 213 2.41 3.58 -2.09
CA ASP A 213 1.59 4.75 -1.75
C ASP A 213 2.44 6.03 -1.79
N ALA A 214 2.03 6.98 -2.63
CA ALA A 214 2.77 8.22 -2.88
C ALA A 214 2.96 9.08 -1.62
N VAL A 215 2.05 9.02 -0.65
CA VAL A 215 2.13 9.80 0.60
C VAL A 215 3.29 9.32 1.47
N THR A 216 3.64 8.03 1.42
CA THR A 216 4.73 7.45 2.20
C THR A 216 6.09 7.46 1.49
N GLN A 217 6.11 7.75 0.19
CA GLN A 217 7.30 7.69 -0.66
C GLN A 217 8.08 9.00 -0.68
N PHE A 218 8.84 9.29 0.37
CA PHE A 218 9.71 10.46 0.38
C PHE A 218 10.96 10.25 -0.48
N THR A 219 11.26 11.25 -1.33
CA THR A 219 12.50 11.28 -2.11
C THR A 219 13.51 12.18 -1.40
N THR A 220 14.52 11.56 -0.83
CA THR A 220 15.62 12.24 -0.13
C THR A 220 16.90 12.20 -0.95
N GLN A 221 17.91 12.97 -0.53
CA GLN A 221 19.25 12.88 -1.12
C GLN A 221 19.83 11.45 -1.00
N LEU A 222 19.51 10.74 0.08
CA LEU A 222 19.96 9.38 0.31
C LEU A 222 19.31 8.39 -0.66
N THR A 223 18.01 8.56 -0.94
CA THR A 223 17.29 7.80 -1.96
C THR A 223 17.94 7.97 -3.35
N LEU A 224 18.23 9.22 -3.74
CA LEU A 224 18.88 9.51 -5.03
C LEU A 224 20.31 8.96 -5.08
N SER A 225 21.05 8.98 -3.98
CA SER A 225 22.38 8.37 -3.88
C SER A 225 22.32 6.85 -4.08
N GLY A 226 21.34 6.17 -3.50
CA GLY A 226 21.09 4.74 -3.70
C GLY A 226 20.80 4.43 -5.17
N TYR A 227 19.90 5.18 -5.79
CA TYR A 227 19.61 5.04 -7.22
C TYR A 227 20.81 5.30 -8.11
N SER A 228 21.64 6.30 -7.77
CA SER A 228 22.90 6.56 -8.49
C SER A 228 23.86 5.38 -8.40
N THR A 229 24.02 4.79 -7.23
CA THR A 229 24.86 3.60 -7.03
C THR A 229 24.35 2.43 -7.89
N LEU A 230 23.04 2.20 -7.89
CA LEU A 230 22.42 1.15 -8.67
C LEU A 230 22.54 1.41 -10.18
N ALA A 231 22.34 2.65 -10.65
CA ALA A 231 22.49 3.02 -12.04
C ALA A 231 23.92 2.80 -12.54
N VAL A 232 24.92 3.12 -11.73
CA VAL A 232 26.34 2.85 -12.03
C VAL A 232 26.59 1.35 -12.14
N ALA A 233 26.11 0.55 -11.18
CA ALA A 233 26.28 -0.90 -11.17
C ALA A 233 25.61 -1.55 -12.38
N ALA A 234 24.37 -1.18 -12.68
CA ALA A 234 23.61 -1.68 -13.83
C ALA A 234 24.29 -1.35 -15.16
N THR A 235 24.78 -0.11 -15.31
CA THR A 235 25.47 0.30 -16.53
C THR A 235 26.80 -0.43 -16.70
N ASN A 236 27.53 -0.70 -15.61
CA ASN A 236 28.75 -1.49 -15.65
C ASN A 236 28.46 -2.95 -16.04
N ASP A 237 27.38 -3.54 -15.51
CA ASP A 237 26.96 -4.89 -15.89
C ASP A 237 26.53 -4.95 -17.36
N PHE A 238 25.77 -3.97 -17.83
CA PHE A 238 25.34 -3.86 -19.22
C PHE A 238 26.52 -3.75 -20.20
N LEU A 239 27.54 -2.96 -19.85
CA LEU A 239 28.73 -2.75 -20.69
C LEU A 239 29.91 -3.69 -20.33
N ARG A 240 29.66 -4.76 -19.57
CA ARG A 240 30.72 -5.69 -19.10
C ARG A 240 31.51 -6.27 -20.26
N ASP A 241 30.81 -6.78 -21.26
CA ASP A 241 31.39 -7.46 -22.42
C ASP A 241 31.79 -6.51 -23.55
N THR A 242 31.57 -5.20 -23.37
CA THR A 242 32.00 -4.15 -24.30
C THR A 242 33.45 -3.81 -24.03
N THR A 243 34.37 -4.43 -24.78
CA THR A 243 35.81 -4.38 -24.53
C THR A 243 36.60 -3.62 -25.63
N SER A 244 35.92 -3.34 -26.74
CA SER A 244 36.54 -2.66 -27.91
C SER A 244 35.62 -1.57 -28.47
N LYS A 245 36.20 -0.72 -29.32
CA LYS A 245 35.43 0.28 -30.09
C LYS A 245 34.40 -0.39 -31.01
N ALA A 246 34.75 -1.55 -31.59
CA ALA A 246 33.82 -2.28 -32.45
C ALA A 246 32.56 -2.77 -31.68
N ASP A 247 32.70 -3.15 -30.41
CA ASP A 247 31.56 -3.53 -29.56
C ASP A 247 30.65 -2.30 -29.32
N ILE A 248 31.24 -1.12 -29.12
CA ILE A 248 30.49 0.14 -29.00
C ILE A 248 29.75 0.48 -30.28
N ASP A 249 30.44 0.39 -31.42
CA ASP A 249 29.85 0.70 -32.73
C ASP A 249 28.68 -0.28 -33.03
N GLN A 250 28.82 -1.54 -32.64
CA GLN A 250 27.75 -2.53 -32.75
C GLN A 250 26.57 -2.19 -31.82
N LEU A 251 26.84 -1.79 -30.56
CA LEU A 251 25.81 -1.40 -29.59
C LEU A 251 25.03 -0.18 -30.08
N LEU A 252 25.73 0.84 -30.58
CA LEU A 252 25.10 2.07 -31.08
C LEU A 252 24.37 1.87 -32.40
N ASN A 253 24.79 0.90 -33.22
CA ASN A 253 24.23 0.56 -34.52
C ASN A 253 24.01 1.76 -35.45
N CYS A 254 24.97 2.71 -35.42
CA CYS A 254 24.84 3.95 -36.18
C CYS A 254 25.54 3.82 -37.53
N SER A 255 24.82 3.99 -38.62
CA SER A 255 25.34 3.96 -39.99
C SER A 255 26.41 5.04 -40.29
N VAL A 256 26.41 6.15 -39.55
CA VAL A 256 27.32 7.30 -39.72
C VAL A 256 28.71 7.03 -39.13
N LEU A 257 28.85 6.10 -38.18
CA LEU A 257 30.16 5.77 -37.58
C LEU A 257 31.05 4.88 -38.47
N LEU A 258 30.46 4.16 -39.43
CA LEU A 258 31.18 3.21 -40.27
C LEU A 258 32.09 3.91 -41.29
N GLU A 259 31.85 5.20 -41.62
CA GLU A 259 32.64 5.95 -42.63
C GLU A 259 33.84 6.68 -42.03
N ASN A 260 33.94 6.90 -40.71
CA ASN A 260 35.02 7.67 -40.07
C ASN A 260 35.55 6.99 -38.81
N ILE A 261 36.29 5.90 -38.98
CA ILE A 261 36.91 5.11 -37.89
C ILE A 261 37.88 5.94 -37.03
N ASP A 262 38.37 7.06 -37.52
CA ASP A 262 39.26 7.99 -36.81
C ASP A 262 38.49 9.14 -36.11
N ALA A 263 37.16 9.16 -36.17
CA ALA A 263 36.39 10.16 -35.47
C ALA A 263 36.49 9.96 -33.95
N SER A 264 36.76 11.03 -33.26
CA SER A 264 37.21 11.06 -31.88
C SER A 264 36.10 10.86 -30.84
N ALA A 265 34.82 10.80 -31.23
CA ALA A 265 33.67 10.52 -30.36
C ALA A 265 32.49 10.00 -31.20
N PRO A 266 31.52 9.28 -30.63
CA PRO A 266 30.23 9.05 -31.28
C PRO A 266 29.60 10.40 -31.63
N THR A 267 29.06 10.54 -32.85
CA THR A 267 28.41 11.81 -33.21
C THR A 267 27.18 12.04 -32.33
N ARG A 268 26.80 13.31 -32.12
CA ARG A 268 25.60 13.68 -31.38
C ARG A 268 24.36 12.99 -31.94
N GLU A 269 24.24 12.94 -33.26
CA GLU A 269 23.14 12.30 -33.98
C GLU A 269 23.05 10.80 -33.69
N CYS A 270 24.20 10.13 -33.64
CA CYS A 270 24.28 8.71 -33.32
C CYS A 270 23.81 8.43 -31.90
N VAL A 271 24.25 9.23 -30.94
CA VAL A 271 23.86 9.10 -29.55
C VAL A 271 22.37 9.42 -29.36
N GLN A 272 21.85 10.41 -30.08
CA GLN A 272 20.41 10.70 -30.07
C GLN A 272 19.58 9.52 -30.59
N GLU A 273 19.98 8.90 -31.69
CA GLU A 273 19.26 7.76 -32.28
C GLU A 273 19.30 6.53 -31.34
N PHE A 274 20.47 6.21 -30.78
CA PHE A 274 20.59 5.16 -29.76
C PHE A 274 19.71 5.43 -28.53
N SER A 275 19.76 6.68 -28.04
CA SER A 275 19.01 7.05 -26.82
C SER A 275 17.52 7.08 -27.03
N LYS A 276 17.01 7.27 -28.24
CA LYS A 276 15.60 7.39 -28.55
C LYS A 276 14.79 6.17 -28.10
N GLY A 277 15.30 4.97 -28.37
CA GLY A 277 14.68 3.72 -27.93
C GLY A 277 14.71 3.57 -26.40
N LEU A 278 15.86 3.85 -25.77
CA LEU A 278 16.02 3.79 -24.32
C LEU A 278 15.11 4.80 -23.59
N VAL A 279 15.08 6.06 -24.08
CA VAL A 279 14.21 7.11 -23.53
C VAL A 279 12.74 6.73 -23.64
N SER A 280 12.31 6.20 -24.80
CA SER A 280 10.92 5.79 -24.98
C SER A 280 10.53 4.66 -24.02
N ALA A 281 11.41 3.69 -23.82
CA ALA A 281 11.17 2.61 -22.86
C ALA A 281 11.22 3.11 -21.42
N ALA A 282 12.26 3.88 -21.06
CA ALA A 282 12.48 4.38 -19.71
C ALA A 282 11.38 5.34 -19.24
N TYR A 283 10.97 6.27 -20.11
CA TYR A 283 9.94 7.28 -19.79
C TYR A 283 8.51 6.78 -20.07
N ARG A 284 8.41 5.54 -20.51
CA ARG A 284 7.13 4.84 -20.73
C ARG A 284 6.19 5.60 -21.68
N ARG A 285 6.76 6.33 -22.65
CA ARG A 285 6.07 7.09 -23.69
C ARG A 285 7.00 7.32 -24.89
N PRO A 286 6.49 7.67 -26.06
CA PRO A 286 7.35 8.07 -27.18
C PRO A 286 8.29 9.22 -26.80
N SER A 287 9.55 9.15 -27.24
CA SER A 287 10.50 10.26 -27.07
C SER A 287 10.08 11.46 -27.90
N ASN A 288 10.35 12.66 -27.41
CA ASN A 288 10.00 13.93 -28.04
C ASN A 288 11.25 14.82 -28.26
N SER A 289 11.04 16.01 -28.84
CA SER A 289 12.15 16.96 -29.13
C SER A 289 12.88 17.44 -27.87
N THR A 290 12.16 17.62 -26.75
CA THR A 290 12.78 18.03 -25.49
C THR A 290 13.68 16.94 -24.93
N ASP A 291 13.30 15.67 -25.06
CA ASP A 291 14.16 14.55 -24.67
C ASP A 291 15.44 14.52 -25.48
N ALA A 292 15.34 14.74 -26.81
CA ALA A 292 16.51 14.80 -27.69
C ALA A 292 17.42 16.00 -27.37
N GLU A 293 16.85 17.17 -27.03
CA GLU A 293 17.61 18.34 -26.57
C GLU A 293 18.35 18.04 -25.26
N ASN A 294 17.69 17.47 -24.27
CA ASN A 294 18.29 17.10 -22.99
C ASN A 294 19.43 16.09 -23.16
N ILE A 295 19.26 15.07 -24.00
CA ILE A 295 20.32 14.11 -24.30
C ILE A 295 21.52 14.82 -24.96
N SER A 296 21.27 15.79 -25.85
CA SER A 296 22.32 16.57 -26.50
C SER A 296 23.10 17.42 -25.51
N GLU A 297 22.42 18.08 -24.56
CA GLU A 297 23.09 18.89 -23.54
C GLU A 297 23.95 18.02 -22.61
N ILE A 298 23.47 16.83 -22.24
CA ILE A 298 24.22 15.86 -21.44
C ILE A 298 25.43 15.34 -22.22
N TYR A 299 25.25 15.00 -23.49
CA TYR A 299 26.36 14.62 -24.38
C TYR A 299 27.45 15.70 -24.43
N ASP A 300 27.08 16.96 -24.69
CA ASP A 300 28.03 18.09 -24.74
C ASP A 300 28.77 18.29 -23.40
N SER A 301 28.06 18.11 -22.29
CA SER A 301 28.64 18.20 -20.94
C SER A 301 29.68 17.10 -20.71
N ILE A 302 29.38 15.86 -21.09
CA ILE A 302 30.29 14.72 -20.95
C ILE A 302 31.51 14.91 -21.85
N ILE A 303 31.32 15.39 -23.09
CA ILE A 303 32.40 15.69 -24.02
C ILE A 303 33.33 16.75 -23.41
N THR A 304 32.78 17.86 -22.91
CA THR A 304 33.56 18.95 -22.29
C THR A 304 34.40 18.45 -21.12
N ILE A 305 33.82 17.65 -20.23
CA ILE A 305 34.52 17.08 -19.07
C ILE A 305 35.67 16.17 -19.50
N ASN A 306 35.46 15.32 -20.50
CA ASN A 306 36.50 14.45 -21.01
C ASN A 306 37.65 15.27 -21.68
N GLU A 307 37.33 16.37 -22.34
CA GLU A 307 38.31 17.27 -22.92
C GLU A 307 39.15 18.00 -21.88
N ASP A 308 38.51 18.53 -20.82
CA ASP A 308 39.18 19.20 -19.73
C ASP A 308 40.08 18.27 -18.90
N ALA A 309 39.71 16.97 -18.82
CA ALA A 309 40.53 15.93 -18.23
C ALA A 309 41.77 15.54 -19.09
N GLY A 310 41.98 16.16 -20.26
CA GLY A 310 43.11 15.91 -21.14
C GLY A 310 43.04 14.59 -21.93
N ASN A 311 41.85 13.98 -22.01
CA ASN A 311 41.61 12.73 -22.75
C ASN A 311 41.48 12.99 -24.26
N ARG A 312 42.49 13.55 -24.89
CA ARG A 312 42.54 13.76 -26.36
C ARG A 312 43.69 12.98 -26.98
N PRO A 313 43.51 12.32 -28.14
CA PRO A 313 42.26 12.10 -28.87
C PRO A 313 41.37 11.11 -28.18
N TYR A 314 40.05 11.17 -28.39
CA TYR A 314 39.06 10.29 -27.85
C TYR A 314 39.46 8.82 -28.05
N ASN A 315 39.55 8.10 -26.95
CA ASN A 315 39.85 6.68 -26.93
C ASN A 315 38.61 5.86 -26.55
N PHE A 316 38.74 4.56 -26.61
CA PHE A 316 37.68 3.62 -26.22
C PHE A 316 37.07 3.93 -24.86
N ALA A 317 37.88 4.32 -23.86
CA ALA A 317 37.40 4.63 -22.51
C ALA A 317 36.48 5.86 -22.52
N ALA A 318 36.78 6.89 -23.29
CA ALA A 318 35.94 8.08 -23.44
C ALA A 318 34.61 7.77 -24.13
N HIS A 319 34.61 6.93 -25.17
CA HIS A 319 33.38 6.46 -25.82
C HIS A 319 32.49 5.67 -24.85
N LYS A 320 33.08 4.74 -24.11
CA LYS A 320 32.37 3.95 -23.10
C LYS A 320 31.78 4.83 -21.98
N ALA A 321 32.57 5.79 -21.48
CA ALA A 321 32.12 6.75 -20.46
C ALA A 321 30.96 7.64 -20.96
N THR A 322 30.95 8.02 -22.24
CA THR A 322 29.83 8.78 -22.82
C THR A 322 28.53 7.99 -22.79
N ILE A 323 28.55 6.72 -23.22
CA ILE A 323 27.39 5.86 -23.21
C ILE A 323 26.94 5.60 -21.76
N GLN A 324 27.87 5.32 -20.84
CA GLN A 324 27.58 5.15 -19.42
C GLN A 324 26.85 6.36 -18.84
N GLY A 325 27.39 7.58 -19.08
CA GLY A 325 26.79 8.80 -18.55
C GLY A 325 25.39 9.07 -19.08
N ILE A 326 25.11 8.76 -20.34
CA ILE A 326 23.78 8.92 -20.94
C ILE A 326 22.78 7.92 -20.35
N ILE A 327 23.15 6.66 -20.25
CA ILE A 327 22.28 5.63 -19.66
C ILE A 327 21.98 5.97 -18.19
N GLN A 328 23.00 6.38 -17.42
CA GLN A 328 22.83 6.80 -16.03
C GLN A 328 21.92 8.04 -15.91
N TYR A 329 22.10 9.03 -16.81
CA TYR A 329 21.22 10.20 -16.86
C TYR A 329 19.76 9.80 -17.08
N ILE A 330 19.47 8.89 -18.02
CA ILE A 330 18.12 8.41 -18.30
C ILE A 330 17.53 7.75 -17.06
N MET A 331 18.28 6.87 -16.38
CA MET A 331 17.81 6.16 -15.20
C MET A 331 17.64 7.04 -13.95
N LEU A 332 18.33 8.19 -13.91
CA LEU A 332 18.24 9.16 -12.80
C LEU A 332 17.31 10.34 -13.11
N SER A 333 16.68 10.36 -14.28
CA SER A 333 15.75 11.42 -14.63
C SER A 333 14.44 11.31 -13.84
N PRO A 334 13.78 12.44 -13.53
CA PRO A 334 12.46 12.42 -12.90
C PRO A 334 11.43 11.59 -13.69
N GLU A 335 11.47 11.61 -15.02
CA GLU A 335 10.57 10.85 -15.88
C GLU A 335 10.74 9.33 -15.75
N PHE A 336 11.92 8.86 -15.31
CA PHE A 336 12.14 7.44 -15.00
C PHE A 336 11.73 7.10 -13.57
N ILE A 337 12.15 7.94 -12.61
CA ILE A 337 11.97 7.69 -11.17
C ILE A 337 10.50 7.78 -10.75
N PHE A 338 9.74 8.73 -11.34
CA PHE A 338 8.35 8.97 -10.97
C PHE A 338 7.38 8.43 -12.01
N VAL A 339 6.22 8.00 -11.55
CA VAL A 339 5.05 7.69 -12.39
C VAL A 339 4.34 9.01 -12.66
N VAL A 340 4.50 9.54 -13.87
CA VAL A 340 3.94 10.83 -14.26
C VAL A 340 2.69 10.61 -15.07
N GLU A 341 1.53 10.94 -14.50
CA GLU A 341 0.23 10.90 -15.16
C GLU A 341 -0.24 12.33 -15.43
N ARG A 342 -0.68 12.60 -16.65
CA ARG A 342 -1.13 13.93 -17.11
C ARG A 342 -2.48 13.87 -17.81
N GLY A 343 -2.92 12.66 -18.12
CA GLY A 343 -4.09 12.41 -18.95
C GLY A 343 -3.89 12.76 -20.43
N GLU A 344 -4.90 12.47 -21.23
CA GLU A 344 -4.88 12.78 -22.65
C GLU A 344 -4.70 14.28 -22.92
N THR A 345 -3.96 14.58 -24.00
CA THR A 345 -3.73 15.97 -24.43
C THR A 345 -4.97 16.51 -25.14
N GLY A 346 -5.71 17.37 -24.47
CA GLY A 346 -6.86 18.08 -24.99
C GLY A 346 -6.87 19.53 -24.52
N PRO A 347 -7.87 20.36 -24.93
CA PRO A 347 -8.07 21.65 -24.33
C PRO A 347 -8.16 21.51 -22.82
N PHE A 348 -7.36 22.26 -22.09
CA PHE A 348 -7.38 22.22 -20.64
C PHE A 348 -8.68 22.81 -20.14
N ASP A 349 -9.61 21.97 -19.67
CA ASP A 349 -10.76 22.42 -18.92
C ASP A 349 -10.32 22.61 -17.45
N THR A 350 -10.28 23.86 -17.01
CA THR A 350 -9.88 24.20 -15.64
C THR A 350 -10.93 23.79 -14.60
N ASN A 351 -12.10 23.35 -15.03
CA ASN A 351 -13.17 22.88 -14.16
C ASN A 351 -13.34 21.34 -14.19
N ALA A 352 -12.54 20.64 -14.99
CA ALA A 352 -12.58 19.18 -14.99
C ALA A 352 -11.94 18.66 -13.69
N THR A 353 -12.65 17.78 -13.00
CA THR A 353 -12.17 17.07 -11.81
C THR A 353 -11.45 15.76 -12.16
N GLU A 354 -11.65 15.29 -13.39
CA GLU A 354 -11.07 14.06 -13.89
C GLU A 354 -10.70 14.15 -15.37
N ARG A 355 -9.84 13.25 -15.81
CA ARG A 355 -9.37 13.15 -17.18
C ARG A 355 -9.04 11.71 -17.54
N GLN A 356 -9.35 11.30 -18.76
CA GLN A 356 -8.91 10.01 -19.30
C GLN A 356 -7.37 9.96 -19.34
N LEU A 357 -6.78 8.87 -18.85
CA LEU A 357 -5.35 8.60 -19.01
C LEU A 357 -5.00 8.38 -20.49
N SER A 358 -3.81 8.79 -20.88
CA SER A 358 -3.26 8.45 -22.19
C SER A 358 -2.97 6.94 -22.28
N GLN A 359 -2.91 6.41 -23.50
CA GLN A 359 -2.59 5.00 -23.77
C GLN A 359 -1.32 4.52 -23.05
N TYR A 360 -0.30 5.39 -23.02
CA TYR A 360 1.00 5.08 -22.39
C TYR A 360 0.93 5.11 -20.86
N GLU A 361 0.08 5.94 -20.30
CA GLU A 361 -0.18 5.97 -18.85
C GLU A 361 -0.97 4.74 -18.42
N ILE A 362 -1.97 4.31 -19.20
CA ILE A 362 -2.68 3.04 -18.98
C ILE A 362 -1.70 1.86 -19.04
N ALA A 363 -0.84 1.81 -20.08
CA ALA A 363 0.19 0.78 -20.19
C ALA A 363 1.12 0.77 -18.98
N THR A 364 1.49 1.95 -18.47
CA THR A 364 2.35 2.10 -17.28
C THR A 364 1.67 1.56 -16.03
N ARG A 365 0.38 1.93 -15.78
CA ARG A 365 -0.38 1.39 -14.65
C ARG A 365 -0.46 -0.12 -14.70
N MET A 366 -0.83 -0.70 -15.86
CA MET A 366 -0.91 -2.15 -16.02
C MET A 366 0.43 -2.83 -15.74
N ALA A 367 1.54 -2.32 -16.31
CA ALA A 367 2.85 -2.92 -16.16
C ALA A 367 3.36 -2.87 -14.71
N LEU A 368 3.15 -1.77 -14.01
CA LEU A 368 3.56 -1.62 -12.62
C LEU A 368 2.63 -2.41 -11.67
N PHE A 369 1.33 -2.38 -11.90
CA PHE A 369 0.35 -3.07 -11.08
C PHE A 369 0.51 -4.60 -11.16
N LEU A 370 0.60 -5.15 -12.36
CA LEU A 370 0.60 -6.61 -12.57
C LEU A 370 2.01 -7.22 -12.66
N GLY A 371 3.02 -6.43 -13.06
CA GLY A 371 4.37 -6.93 -13.30
C GLY A 371 5.47 -6.25 -12.50
N GLY A 372 5.19 -5.12 -11.83
CA GLY A 372 6.17 -4.35 -11.06
C GLY A 372 7.38 -3.90 -11.90
N THR A 373 7.19 -3.62 -13.19
CA THR A 373 8.27 -3.28 -14.12
C THR A 373 7.77 -2.38 -15.27
N LEU A 374 8.64 -2.09 -16.25
CA LEU A 374 8.28 -1.33 -17.45
C LEU A 374 7.30 -2.10 -18.34
N PRO A 375 6.44 -1.38 -19.13
CA PRO A 375 5.61 -1.98 -20.17
C PRO A 375 6.46 -2.79 -21.16
N ASP A 376 6.06 -4.00 -21.45
CA ASP A 376 6.69 -4.86 -22.45
C ASP A 376 6.39 -4.38 -23.89
N GLU A 377 7.01 -5.04 -24.87
CA GLU A 377 6.90 -4.64 -26.29
C GLU A 377 5.44 -4.75 -26.81
N GLN A 378 4.71 -5.80 -26.40
CA GLN A 378 3.33 -6.02 -26.83
C GLN A 378 2.39 -4.95 -26.25
N LEU A 379 2.50 -4.68 -24.95
CA LEU A 379 1.70 -3.65 -24.29
C LEU A 379 2.00 -2.24 -24.85
N ARG A 380 3.26 -1.94 -25.20
CA ARG A 380 3.62 -0.69 -25.87
C ARG A 380 3.06 -0.60 -27.31
N ALA A 381 3.08 -1.71 -28.06
CA ALA A 381 2.54 -1.73 -29.42
C ALA A 381 1.03 -1.44 -29.43
N ASP A 382 0.27 -1.98 -28.46
CA ASP A 382 -1.15 -1.70 -28.35
C ASP A 382 -1.43 -0.28 -27.83
N ALA A 383 -0.55 0.27 -26.99
CA ALA A 383 -0.59 1.69 -26.63
C ALA A 383 -0.31 2.60 -27.86
N ASP A 384 0.67 2.27 -28.69
CA ASP A 384 0.96 2.99 -29.95
C ASP A 384 -0.24 2.92 -30.92
N ALA A 385 -0.98 1.82 -30.92
CA ALA A 385 -2.17 1.62 -31.74
C ALA A 385 -3.43 2.28 -31.17
N GLY A 386 -3.39 2.80 -29.93
CA GLY A 386 -4.52 3.44 -29.25
C GLY A 386 -5.60 2.44 -28.79
N LEU A 387 -5.23 1.21 -28.46
CA LEU A 387 -6.17 0.13 -28.15
C LEU A 387 -6.46 -0.06 -26.65
N LEU A 388 -5.68 0.53 -25.74
CA LEU A 388 -5.79 0.26 -24.30
C LEU A 388 -7.00 0.92 -23.61
N THR A 389 -7.78 1.76 -24.30
CA THR A 389 -9.09 2.20 -23.83
C THR A 389 -10.17 1.15 -23.99
N ASP A 390 -9.94 0.13 -24.84
CA ASP A 390 -10.82 -1.03 -24.98
C ASP A 390 -10.60 -1.98 -23.80
N VAL A 391 -11.67 -2.29 -23.07
CA VAL A 391 -11.63 -3.13 -21.86
C VAL A 391 -11.20 -4.57 -22.18
N GLU A 392 -11.63 -5.12 -23.32
CA GLU A 392 -11.27 -6.49 -23.69
C GLU A 392 -9.77 -6.60 -23.96
N VAL A 393 -9.16 -5.61 -24.63
CA VAL A 393 -7.72 -5.56 -24.87
C VAL A 393 -6.96 -5.48 -23.54
N ARG A 394 -7.43 -4.65 -22.59
CA ARG A 394 -6.81 -4.58 -21.26
C ARG A 394 -6.90 -5.93 -20.53
N LEU A 395 -8.03 -6.61 -20.61
CA LEU A 395 -8.22 -7.92 -19.98
C LEU A 395 -7.34 -9.01 -20.60
N GLU A 396 -7.16 -9.02 -21.94
CA GLU A 396 -6.21 -9.93 -22.59
C GLU A 396 -4.78 -9.72 -22.10
N HIS A 397 -4.35 -8.45 -21.96
CA HIS A 397 -3.06 -8.13 -21.38
C HIS A 397 -2.97 -8.52 -19.91
N ALA A 398 -4.01 -8.27 -19.11
CA ALA A 398 -4.03 -8.63 -17.70
C ALA A 398 -3.84 -10.14 -17.51
N ASP A 399 -4.55 -10.97 -18.25
CA ASP A 399 -4.42 -12.43 -18.20
C ASP A 399 -3.00 -12.87 -18.57
N ARG A 400 -2.50 -12.37 -19.70
CA ARG A 400 -1.14 -12.67 -20.14
C ARG A 400 -0.07 -12.28 -19.12
N MET A 401 -0.22 -11.11 -18.49
CA MET A 401 0.73 -10.60 -17.51
C MET A 401 0.65 -11.38 -16.20
N MET A 402 -0.53 -11.68 -15.70
CA MET A 402 -0.74 -12.51 -14.51
C MET A 402 -0.18 -13.93 -14.68
N ASP A 403 -0.28 -14.50 -15.88
CA ASP A 403 0.26 -15.84 -16.19
C ASP A 403 1.77 -15.85 -16.49
N SER A 404 2.39 -14.68 -16.66
CA SER A 404 3.84 -14.57 -16.87
C SER A 404 4.63 -14.90 -15.61
N GLU A 405 5.89 -15.34 -15.76
CA GLU A 405 6.80 -15.55 -14.64
C GLU A 405 6.98 -14.28 -13.79
N THR A 406 7.12 -13.13 -14.45
CA THR A 406 7.27 -11.84 -13.78
C THR A 406 6.02 -11.45 -12.99
N GLY A 407 4.83 -11.61 -13.59
CA GLY A 407 3.56 -11.29 -12.91
C GLY A 407 3.31 -12.19 -11.70
N ARG A 408 3.56 -13.50 -11.83
CA ARG A 408 3.45 -14.45 -10.70
C ARG A 408 4.41 -14.11 -9.58
N ALA A 409 5.67 -13.81 -9.91
CA ALA A 409 6.67 -13.42 -8.93
C ALA A 409 6.29 -12.11 -8.21
N GLN A 410 5.78 -11.12 -8.95
CA GLN A 410 5.31 -9.86 -8.38
C GLN A 410 4.12 -10.09 -7.45
N PHE A 411 3.11 -10.82 -7.90
CA PHE A 411 1.94 -11.14 -7.07
C PHE A 411 2.34 -11.87 -5.78
N THR A 412 3.12 -12.94 -5.91
CA THR A 412 3.61 -13.73 -4.77
C THR A 412 4.35 -12.87 -3.76
N LYS A 413 5.22 -11.97 -4.25
CA LYS A 413 5.96 -11.04 -3.41
C LYS A 413 5.03 -10.06 -2.68
N LEU A 414 4.08 -9.45 -3.39
CA LEU A 414 3.13 -8.49 -2.79
C LEU A 414 2.28 -9.16 -1.70
N VAL A 415 1.70 -10.32 -1.98
CA VAL A 415 0.91 -11.08 -0.98
C VAL A 415 1.78 -11.49 0.22
N ARG A 416 2.98 -12.00 -0.01
CA ARG A 416 3.91 -12.33 1.07
C ARG A 416 4.25 -11.12 1.95
N THR A 417 4.50 -9.95 1.33
CA THR A 417 4.82 -8.71 2.04
C THR A 417 3.60 -8.21 2.83
N TRP A 418 2.41 -8.27 2.23
CA TRP A 418 1.15 -7.97 2.93
C TRP A 418 0.94 -8.90 4.14
N LEU A 419 1.24 -10.18 4.00
CA LEU A 419 1.20 -11.15 5.10
C LEU A 419 2.31 -10.95 6.15
N GLY A 420 3.20 -9.98 5.98
CA GLY A 420 4.29 -9.68 6.93
C GLY A 420 5.31 -10.82 7.07
N VAL A 421 5.45 -11.69 6.06
CA VAL A 421 6.41 -12.80 6.12
C VAL A 421 7.81 -12.30 5.77
N ASP A 422 8.68 -12.26 6.78
CA ASP A 422 10.05 -11.74 6.72
C ASP A 422 11.07 -12.88 6.68
N GLU A 423 11.92 -12.88 5.66
CA GLU A 423 12.96 -13.88 5.46
C GLU A 423 14.05 -13.84 6.55
N ALA A 424 14.36 -12.67 7.10
CA ALA A 424 15.33 -12.53 8.18
C ALA A 424 14.86 -13.19 9.48
N ILE A 425 13.54 -13.33 9.65
CA ILE A 425 12.90 -13.94 10.83
C ILE A 425 12.57 -15.41 10.56
N ALA A 426 11.86 -15.66 9.47
CA ALA A 426 11.35 -17.01 9.13
C ALA A 426 12.43 -17.96 8.57
N GLY A 427 13.45 -17.40 7.90
CA GLY A 427 14.43 -18.14 7.15
C GLY A 427 14.00 -18.42 5.70
N SER A 428 14.98 -18.56 4.80
CA SER A 428 14.73 -18.68 3.36
C SER A 428 13.91 -19.92 2.98
N THR A 429 14.11 -21.04 3.63
CA THR A 429 13.36 -22.29 3.36
C THR A 429 11.87 -22.12 3.65
N GLU A 430 11.53 -21.50 4.77
CA GLU A 430 10.14 -21.30 5.18
C GLU A 430 9.45 -20.24 4.30
N VAL A 431 10.19 -19.23 3.88
CA VAL A 431 9.70 -18.23 2.91
C VAL A 431 9.44 -18.88 1.54
N GLU A 432 10.30 -19.80 1.08
CA GLU A 432 10.06 -20.56 -0.15
C GLU A 432 8.77 -21.39 -0.09
N VAL A 433 8.46 -21.99 1.07
CA VAL A 433 7.19 -22.72 1.29
C VAL A 433 5.99 -21.78 1.19
N VAL A 434 6.06 -20.60 1.82
CA VAL A 434 5.00 -19.58 1.73
C VAL A 434 4.83 -19.09 0.29
N ASN A 435 5.92 -18.79 -0.40
CA ASN A 435 5.89 -18.38 -1.80
C ASN A 435 5.24 -19.42 -2.70
N ALA A 436 5.63 -20.70 -2.53
CA ALA A 436 5.06 -21.81 -3.30
C ALA A 436 3.55 -21.98 -3.04
N PHE A 437 3.10 -21.80 -1.80
CA PHE A 437 1.68 -21.82 -1.46
C PHE A 437 0.92 -20.70 -2.16
N ILE A 438 1.40 -19.45 -2.06
CA ILE A 438 0.77 -18.28 -2.68
C ILE A 438 0.72 -18.42 -4.20
N GLU A 439 1.83 -18.83 -4.82
CA GLU A 439 1.89 -19.04 -6.27
C GLU A 439 0.92 -20.14 -6.73
N ALA A 440 0.86 -21.26 -6.02
CA ALA A 440 -0.07 -22.35 -6.34
C ALA A 440 -1.52 -21.92 -6.19
N TRP A 441 -1.85 -21.18 -5.12
CA TRP A 441 -3.18 -20.62 -4.91
C TRP A 441 -3.57 -19.68 -6.07
N PHE A 442 -2.69 -18.77 -6.47
CA PHE A 442 -2.94 -17.85 -7.58
C PHE A 442 -3.09 -18.56 -8.93
N LEU A 443 -2.21 -19.52 -9.25
CA LEU A 443 -2.24 -20.25 -10.52
C LEU A 443 -3.49 -21.11 -10.68
N ASN A 444 -3.99 -21.69 -9.59
CA ASN A 444 -5.19 -22.51 -9.60
C ASN A 444 -6.48 -21.70 -9.49
N GLU A 445 -6.41 -20.37 -9.63
CA GLU A 445 -7.55 -19.48 -9.48
C GLU A 445 -8.26 -19.65 -8.13
N GLY A 446 -7.46 -19.91 -7.09
CA GLY A 446 -7.96 -20.19 -5.76
C GLY A 446 -8.83 -19.06 -5.23
N SER A 447 -9.95 -19.42 -4.60
CA SER A 447 -10.89 -18.50 -3.99
C SER A 447 -10.27 -17.77 -2.79
N PHE A 448 -10.86 -16.64 -2.40
CA PHE A 448 -10.46 -15.93 -1.18
C PHE A 448 -10.47 -16.85 0.05
N SER A 449 -11.48 -17.70 0.20
CA SER A 449 -11.57 -18.63 1.32
C SER A 449 -10.43 -19.66 1.32
N GLU A 450 -9.97 -20.11 0.16
CA GLU A 450 -8.88 -21.10 0.08
C GLU A 450 -7.53 -20.55 0.55
N LEU A 451 -7.31 -19.23 0.53
CA LEU A 451 -6.13 -18.62 1.14
C LEU A 451 -6.00 -19.00 2.62
N TYR A 452 -7.13 -19.08 3.33
CA TYR A 452 -7.20 -19.36 4.76
C TYR A 452 -7.54 -20.82 5.09
N GLN A 453 -8.22 -21.55 4.19
CA GLN A 453 -8.79 -22.86 4.48
C GLN A 453 -8.13 -24.03 3.74
N SER A 454 -7.17 -23.75 2.85
CA SER A 454 -6.46 -24.83 2.16
C SER A 454 -5.69 -25.70 3.14
N PRO A 455 -5.67 -27.03 2.93
CA PRO A 455 -4.89 -27.95 3.76
C PRO A 455 -3.39 -27.68 3.66
N VAL A 456 -2.73 -27.48 4.79
CA VAL A 456 -1.28 -27.26 4.91
C VAL A 456 -0.65 -28.25 5.88
N LYS A 457 0.64 -28.54 5.68
CA LYS A 457 1.39 -29.39 6.60
C LYS A 457 1.84 -28.59 7.80
N VAL A 458 1.54 -29.11 8.97
CA VAL A 458 1.89 -28.53 10.26
C VAL A 458 2.69 -29.53 11.08
N LYS A 459 3.81 -29.07 11.63
CA LYS A 459 4.66 -29.87 12.51
C LYS A 459 4.19 -29.78 13.96
N HIS A 460 4.03 -30.89 14.63
CA HIS A 460 3.72 -30.96 16.06
C HIS A 460 4.99 -30.99 16.92
N VAL A 461 4.86 -30.57 18.18
CA VAL A 461 5.91 -30.66 19.20
C VAL A 461 6.43 -32.10 19.37
N SER A 462 5.58 -33.10 19.13
CA SER A 462 5.96 -34.52 19.10
C SER A 462 6.86 -34.91 17.91
N GLY A 463 7.08 -34.01 16.96
CA GLY A 463 7.81 -34.29 15.71
C GLY A 463 6.96 -34.96 14.63
N ILE A 464 5.66 -35.16 14.85
CA ILE A 464 4.72 -35.68 13.85
C ILE A 464 4.25 -34.53 12.99
N GLU A 465 4.09 -34.74 11.69
CA GLU A 465 3.42 -33.80 10.79
C GLU A 465 1.99 -34.25 10.54
N THR A 466 1.06 -33.30 10.61
CA THR A 466 -0.33 -33.47 10.22
C THR A 466 -0.70 -32.54 9.07
N THR A 467 -1.89 -32.68 8.54
CA THR A 467 -2.45 -31.78 7.52
C THR A 467 -3.69 -31.13 8.10
N GLU A 468 -3.62 -29.79 8.26
CA GLU A 468 -4.66 -28.99 8.91
C GLU A 468 -5.22 -27.93 7.94
N PRO A 469 -6.52 -27.60 8.01
CA PRO A 469 -7.16 -26.63 7.11
C PRO A 469 -6.96 -25.20 7.59
N MET A 470 -5.70 -24.78 7.73
CA MET A 470 -5.30 -23.46 8.26
C MET A 470 -4.83 -22.49 7.20
N GLY A 471 -4.73 -22.92 5.94
CA GLY A 471 -4.23 -22.09 4.85
C GLY A 471 -2.89 -21.44 5.16
N VAL A 472 -2.72 -20.22 4.69
CA VAL A 472 -1.47 -19.47 4.86
C VAL A 472 -1.12 -19.20 6.34
N LEU A 473 -2.13 -19.10 7.21
CA LEU A 473 -1.94 -18.82 8.64
C LEU A 473 -1.26 -19.97 9.39
N GLY A 474 -1.44 -21.21 8.91
CA GLY A 474 -0.81 -22.41 9.48
C GLY A 474 0.62 -22.67 8.98
N LEU A 475 1.12 -21.91 8.01
CA LEU A 475 2.48 -22.09 7.49
C LEU A 475 3.53 -21.62 8.49
N GLN A 476 4.60 -22.41 8.64
CA GLN A 476 5.66 -22.13 9.60
C GLN A 476 6.32 -20.77 9.36
N GLY A 477 6.50 -20.35 8.11
CA GLY A 477 7.05 -19.04 7.77
C GLY A 477 6.18 -17.87 8.23
N PHE A 478 4.85 -18.01 8.14
CA PHE A 478 3.91 -17.03 8.67
C PHE A 478 3.96 -16.98 10.21
N ILE A 479 3.83 -18.14 10.88
CA ILE A 479 3.85 -18.21 12.34
C ILE A 479 5.16 -17.64 12.91
N ALA A 480 6.30 -17.96 12.31
CA ALA A 480 7.62 -17.47 12.73
C ALA A 480 7.72 -15.95 12.63
N SER A 481 7.30 -15.38 11.50
CA SER A 481 7.36 -13.94 11.26
C SER A 481 6.53 -13.13 12.27
N HIS A 482 5.45 -13.74 12.81
CA HIS A 482 4.59 -13.14 13.81
C HIS A 482 4.84 -13.65 15.24
N THR A 483 6.04 -14.21 15.49
CA THR A 483 6.46 -14.68 16.82
C THR A 483 7.61 -13.80 17.32
N LEU A 484 7.37 -12.96 18.31
CA LEU A 484 8.42 -12.20 18.97
C LEU A 484 9.06 -13.07 20.06
N ALA A 485 10.35 -13.39 19.90
CA ALA A 485 11.09 -14.11 20.93
C ALA A 485 11.28 -13.22 22.19
N PRO A 486 11.23 -13.78 23.43
CA PRO A 486 11.21 -15.20 23.74
C PRO A 486 9.81 -15.80 23.96
N THR A 487 8.74 -15.01 23.89
CA THR A 487 7.38 -15.48 24.14
C THR A 487 6.48 -15.27 22.94
N PRO A 488 5.66 -16.27 22.56
CA PRO A 488 4.65 -16.07 21.53
C PRO A 488 3.71 -14.93 21.97
N SER A 489 3.67 -13.87 21.21
CA SER A 489 2.83 -12.73 21.53
C SER A 489 1.47 -12.89 20.85
N PHE A 490 0.43 -13.26 21.60
CA PHE A 490 -0.92 -13.24 21.11
C PHE A 490 -1.37 -11.83 20.75
N ILE A 491 -0.86 -10.80 21.45
CA ILE A 491 -1.11 -9.38 21.15
C ILE A 491 -0.67 -9.05 19.72
N THR A 492 0.59 -9.29 19.38
CA THR A 492 1.14 -8.96 18.05
C THR A 492 0.41 -9.69 16.93
N ARG A 493 0.05 -10.96 17.14
CA ARG A 493 -0.71 -11.74 16.16
C ARG A 493 -2.14 -11.22 16.02
N GLY A 494 -2.78 -10.85 17.14
CA GLY A 494 -4.11 -10.27 17.14
C GLY A 494 -4.15 -8.91 16.43
N VAL A 495 -3.23 -8.03 16.76
CA VAL A 495 -3.05 -6.73 16.07
C VAL A 495 -2.88 -6.94 14.58
N PHE A 496 -2.01 -7.87 14.17
CA PHE A 496 -1.83 -8.18 12.74
C PHE A 496 -3.14 -8.60 12.06
N VAL A 497 -3.91 -9.49 12.67
CA VAL A 497 -5.19 -9.93 12.08
C VAL A 497 -6.13 -8.75 11.93
N VAL A 498 -6.26 -7.94 12.97
CA VAL A 498 -7.22 -6.84 13.01
C VAL A 498 -6.83 -5.72 12.04
N GLU A 499 -5.57 -5.25 12.08
CA GLU A 499 -5.12 -4.16 11.21
C GLU A 499 -4.93 -4.60 9.76
N GLN A 500 -4.36 -5.79 9.56
CA GLN A 500 -3.91 -6.21 8.24
C GLN A 500 -4.95 -7.02 7.47
N LEU A 501 -5.71 -7.89 8.17
CA LEU A 501 -6.67 -8.78 7.51
C LEU A 501 -8.12 -8.28 7.60
N LEU A 502 -8.43 -7.40 8.58
CA LEU A 502 -9.77 -6.86 8.77
C LEU A 502 -9.86 -5.34 8.52
N CYS A 503 -8.73 -4.70 8.17
CA CYS A 503 -8.64 -3.25 7.90
C CYS A 503 -9.15 -2.37 9.05
N GLU A 504 -9.00 -2.83 10.29
CA GLU A 504 -9.37 -2.07 11.46
C GLU A 504 -8.22 -1.18 11.90
N ALA A 505 -8.48 0.10 12.11
CA ALA A 505 -7.51 1.01 12.71
C ALA A 505 -7.51 0.82 14.24
N LEU A 506 -6.34 0.57 14.80
CA LEU A 506 -6.18 0.55 16.26
C LEU A 506 -5.69 1.91 16.77
N PRO A 507 -6.03 2.30 18.02
CA PRO A 507 -5.53 3.53 18.61
C PRO A 507 -3.99 3.57 18.66
N ASP A 508 -3.39 4.69 18.27
CA ASP A 508 -1.95 4.89 18.30
C ASP A 508 -1.38 5.09 19.71
N ASP A 509 -2.20 5.52 20.66
CA ASP A 509 -1.76 5.88 22.01
C ASP A 509 -1.81 4.68 22.96
N ILE A 510 -0.63 4.30 23.47
CA ILE A 510 -0.51 3.34 24.58
C ILE A 510 -0.67 4.13 25.87
N PRO A 511 -1.62 3.77 26.79
CA PRO A 511 -1.77 4.45 28.06
C PRO A 511 -0.47 4.47 28.87
N ASP A 512 -0.20 5.57 29.59
CA ASP A 512 1.00 5.75 30.43
C ASP A 512 1.13 4.70 31.56
N ASP A 513 0.02 4.04 31.91
CA ASP A 513 -0.07 2.96 32.91
C ASP A 513 -0.04 1.56 32.29
N ALA A 514 0.45 1.44 31.06
CA ALA A 514 0.57 0.14 30.37
C ALA A 514 1.33 -0.88 31.24
N LEU A 515 0.80 -2.10 31.24
CA LEU A 515 1.29 -3.18 32.08
C LEU A 515 2.74 -3.55 31.76
N ASP A 516 3.62 -3.57 32.77
CA ASP A 516 4.93 -4.21 32.63
C ASP A 516 4.77 -5.73 32.66
N ALA A 517 4.56 -6.31 31.49
CA ALA A 517 4.32 -7.75 31.31
C ALA A 517 5.58 -8.61 31.53
N GLY A 518 6.75 -8.01 31.78
CA GLY A 518 8.03 -8.74 31.80
C GLY A 518 8.15 -9.84 32.86
N ALA A 519 7.26 -9.88 33.87
CA ALA A 519 7.24 -10.90 34.90
C ALA A 519 6.02 -11.84 34.84
N LEU A 520 5.09 -11.62 33.92
CA LEU A 520 3.83 -12.35 33.80
C LEU A 520 3.91 -13.45 32.75
N THR A 521 3.17 -14.56 32.97
CA THR A 521 2.95 -15.55 31.93
C THR A 521 1.97 -15.01 30.89
N PRO A 522 1.96 -15.53 29.64
CA PRO A 522 1.00 -15.11 28.62
C PRO A 522 -0.47 -15.18 29.08
N LEU A 523 -0.85 -16.22 29.83
CA LEU A 523 -2.20 -16.34 30.41
C LEU A 523 -2.49 -15.21 31.42
N GLN A 524 -1.53 -14.90 32.30
CA GLN A 524 -1.69 -13.81 33.26
C GLN A 524 -1.81 -12.44 32.56
N VAL A 525 -1.08 -12.23 31.47
CA VAL A 525 -1.22 -11.02 30.66
C VAL A 525 -2.62 -10.95 30.04
N PHE A 526 -3.11 -12.04 29.46
CA PHE A 526 -4.45 -12.12 28.90
C PHE A 526 -5.55 -11.83 29.94
N GLU A 527 -5.42 -12.41 31.16
CA GLU A 527 -6.33 -12.16 32.27
C GLU A 527 -6.28 -10.71 32.78
N GLU A 528 -5.10 -10.07 32.78
CA GLU A 528 -4.95 -8.66 33.14
C GLU A 528 -5.60 -7.75 32.09
N HIS A 529 -5.43 -8.06 30.79
CA HIS A 529 -6.04 -7.31 29.69
C HIS A 529 -7.58 -7.40 29.70
N ALA A 530 -8.16 -8.44 30.25
CA ALA A 530 -9.61 -8.55 30.45
C ALA A 530 -10.18 -7.60 31.52
N LYS A 531 -9.30 -6.87 32.27
CA LYS A 531 -9.74 -5.91 33.28
C LYS A 531 -10.13 -4.58 32.66
N GLN A 532 -11.02 -3.87 33.33
CA GLN A 532 -11.78 -2.72 32.84
C GLN A 532 -10.95 -1.60 32.18
N SER A 533 -9.73 -1.32 32.62
CA SER A 533 -8.87 -0.28 32.00
C SER A 533 -8.21 -0.73 30.69
N CYS A 534 -7.87 -2.02 30.56
CA CYS A 534 -7.19 -2.58 29.39
C CYS A 534 -8.17 -3.18 28.38
N ALA A 535 -9.31 -3.69 28.87
CA ALA A 535 -10.28 -4.44 28.08
C ALA A 535 -10.88 -3.64 26.91
N THR A 536 -10.93 -2.32 26.99
CA THR A 536 -11.50 -1.47 25.93
C THR A 536 -10.76 -1.65 24.61
N CYS A 537 -9.42 -1.66 24.63
CA CYS A 537 -8.59 -1.86 23.45
C CYS A 537 -8.31 -3.35 23.19
N HIS A 538 -7.89 -4.08 24.24
CA HIS A 538 -7.39 -5.45 24.09
C HIS A 538 -8.45 -6.48 23.67
N LYS A 539 -9.73 -6.28 24.04
CA LYS A 539 -10.81 -7.14 23.54
C LYS A 539 -10.93 -7.15 22.01
N VAL A 540 -10.43 -6.09 21.34
CA VAL A 540 -10.54 -5.97 19.88
C VAL A 540 -9.60 -6.95 19.19
N PHE A 541 -8.41 -7.20 19.73
CA PHE A 541 -7.40 -8.00 19.02
C PHE A 541 -6.86 -9.21 19.80
N ASP A 542 -6.88 -9.21 21.15
CA ASP A 542 -6.28 -10.30 21.94
C ASP A 542 -6.91 -11.66 21.63
N ASN A 543 -8.22 -11.70 21.42
CA ASN A 543 -8.95 -12.94 21.13
C ASN A 543 -8.57 -13.52 19.75
N TYR A 544 -8.30 -12.67 18.74
CA TYR A 544 -7.77 -13.12 17.45
C TYR A 544 -6.38 -13.75 17.61
N GLY A 545 -5.54 -13.12 18.41
CA GLY A 545 -4.20 -13.64 18.68
C GLY A 545 -4.20 -14.90 19.54
N ALA A 546 -5.17 -15.04 20.42
CA ALA A 546 -5.34 -16.23 21.27
C ALA A 546 -5.62 -17.49 20.45
N ALA A 547 -6.27 -17.40 19.29
CA ALA A 547 -6.45 -18.53 18.38
C ALA A 547 -5.13 -19.17 17.92
N PHE A 548 -4.03 -18.42 17.92
CA PHE A 548 -2.68 -18.89 17.57
C PHE A 548 -1.93 -19.55 18.73
N GLN A 549 -2.51 -19.65 19.92
CA GLN A 549 -1.88 -20.24 21.11
C GLN A 549 -1.53 -21.71 20.98
N GLN A 550 -2.03 -22.37 19.95
CA GLN A 550 -1.69 -23.75 19.62
C GLN A 550 -0.23 -23.94 19.18
N PHE A 551 0.46 -22.85 18.85
CA PHE A 551 1.85 -22.91 18.37
C PHE A 551 2.83 -22.44 19.46
N ASP A 552 3.91 -23.21 19.64
CA ASP A 552 5.02 -22.84 20.52
C ASP A 552 5.93 -21.76 19.90
N SER A 553 6.96 -21.38 20.64
CA SER A 553 7.95 -20.41 20.17
C SER A 553 8.82 -20.93 19.01
N GLU A 554 8.81 -22.24 18.75
CA GLU A 554 9.51 -22.91 17.64
C GLU A 554 8.55 -23.21 16.46
N THR A 555 7.36 -22.59 16.47
CA THR A 555 6.34 -22.73 15.42
C THR A 555 5.75 -24.14 15.26
N SER A 556 5.86 -24.96 16.30
CA SER A 556 5.29 -26.30 16.34
C SER A 556 3.94 -26.30 17.04
N LEU A 557 2.99 -27.08 16.51
CA LEU A 557 1.64 -27.22 17.07
C LEU A 557 1.69 -28.05 18.36
N PHE A 558 1.10 -27.52 19.43
CA PHE A 558 0.91 -28.24 20.69
C PHE A 558 -0.24 -29.25 20.61
N ASP A 559 -0.23 -30.20 21.55
CA ASP A 559 -1.43 -30.96 21.86
C ASP A 559 -2.47 -30.01 22.51
N PRO A 560 -3.68 -29.86 21.94
CA PRO A 560 -4.72 -28.99 22.49
C PRO A 560 -5.04 -29.21 23.98
N ALA A 561 -4.83 -30.44 24.47
CA ALA A 561 -5.04 -30.81 25.88
C ALA A 561 -3.98 -30.21 26.83
N SER A 562 -2.90 -29.63 26.34
CA SER A 562 -1.78 -29.12 27.15
C SER A 562 -1.84 -27.62 27.40
N GLN A 563 -2.87 -26.91 26.97
CA GLN A 563 -2.93 -25.44 27.02
C GLN A 563 -3.74 -24.91 28.19
N ASP A 564 -3.18 -23.92 28.87
CA ASP A 564 -3.81 -23.21 30.00
C ASP A 564 -4.68 -22.00 29.57
N PHE A 565 -4.82 -21.74 28.26
CA PHE A 565 -5.74 -20.73 27.74
C PHE A 565 -7.16 -21.25 27.65
N GLY A 566 -8.14 -20.35 27.73
CA GLY A 566 -9.55 -20.69 27.60
C GLY A 566 -9.84 -21.50 26.32
N THR A 567 -10.91 -22.30 26.36
CA THR A 567 -11.24 -23.21 25.24
C THR A 567 -12.02 -22.54 24.13
N SER A 568 -12.41 -21.26 24.27
CA SER A 568 -13.08 -20.51 23.22
C SER A 568 -12.91 -19.00 23.42
N PHE A 569 -12.84 -18.26 22.32
CA PHE A 569 -12.65 -16.83 22.26
C PHE A 569 -13.72 -16.21 21.38
N ASP A 570 -14.35 -15.13 21.85
CA ASP A 570 -15.31 -14.37 21.07
C ASP A 570 -14.55 -13.32 20.25
N LEU A 571 -14.64 -13.42 18.93
CA LEU A 571 -14.00 -12.48 18.02
C LEU A 571 -14.81 -11.18 17.98
N PHE A 572 -14.10 -10.06 18.07
CA PHE A 572 -14.71 -8.75 17.95
C PHE A 572 -14.83 -8.37 16.48
N ASP A 573 -16.03 -8.04 16.04
CA ASP A 573 -16.31 -7.40 14.73
C ASP A 573 -15.67 -8.10 13.51
N ILE A 574 -15.81 -9.42 13.43
CA ILE A 574 -15.38 -10.18 12.24
C ILE A 574 -16.41 -10.13 11.09
N GLY A 575 -17.53 -9.43 11.27
CA GLY A 575 -18.60 -9.35 10.30
C GLY A 575 -19.69 -10.42 10.50
N ASP A 576 -20.20 -10.95 9.41
CA ASP A 576 -21.38 -11.81 9.31
C ASP A 576 -21.14 -13.32 9.55
N VAL A 577 -20.00 -13.69 10.13
CA VAL A 577 -19.56 -15.07 10.33
C VAL A 577 -19.51 -15.46 11.81
N THR A 578 -19.10 -16.70 12.09
CA THR A 578 -18.94 -17.23 13.45
C THR A 578 -17.99 -16.35 14.26
N GLN A 579 -18.47 -15.83 15.37
CA GLN A 579 -17.73 -14.93 16.24
C GLN A 579 -16.99 -15.65 17.38
N THR A 580 -17.26 -16.94 17.64
CA THR A 580 -16.58 -17.70 18.69
C THR A 580 -15.69 -18.76 18.08
N VAL A 581 -14.40 -18.72 18.40
CA VAL A 581 -13.37 -19.65 17.90
C VAL A 581 -12.63 -20.30 19.05
N SER A 582 -12.09 -21.48 18.82
CA SER A 582 -11.28 -22.21 19.79
C SER A 582 -9.86 -22.49 19.28
N THR A 583 -9.70 -22.48 17.98
CA THR A 583 -8.47 -22.92 17.31
C THR A 583 -8.13 -22.01 16.13
N LEU A 584 -6.93 -22.15 15.59
CA LEU A 584 -6.55 -21.45 14.36
C LEU A 584 -7.36 -21.92 13.15
N ASP A 585 -7.79 -23.18 13.13
CA ASP A 585 -8.68 -23.71 12.09
C ASP A 585 -10.03 -22.96 12.09
N ASP A 586 -10.60 -22.74 13.30
CA ASP A 586 -11.85 -21.97 13.45
C ASP A 586 -11.66 -20.53 12.98
N LEU A 587 -10.54 -19.89 13.36
CA LEU A 587 -10.21 -18.53 12.92
C LEU A 587 -10.01 -18.48 11.40
N SER A 588 -9.28 -19.43 10.83
CA SER A 588 -9.06 -19.54 9.39
C SER A 588 -10.37 -19.70 8.63
N PHE A 589 -11.28 -20.54 9.15
CA PHE A 589 -12.61 -20.68 8.59
C PHE A 589 -13.40 -19.36 8.67
N SER A 590 -13.38 -18.68 9.82
CA SER A 590 -14.09 -17.42 10.03
C SER A 590 -13.55 -16.31 9.10
N LEU A 591 -12.23 -16.16 8.97
CA LEU A 591 -11.62 -15.18 8.07
C LEU A 591 -11.93 -15.48 6.60
N GLY A 592 -11.83 -16.75 6.18
CA GLY A 592 -12.13 -17.15 4.80
C GLY A 592 -13.59 -16.96 4.39
N ALA A 593 -14.51 -16.93 5.37
CA ALA A 593 -15.93 -16.68 5.16
C ALA A 593 -16.33 -15.21 5.37
N SER A 594 -15.46 -14.39 5.97
CA SER A 594 -15.76 -13.01 6.35
C SER A 594 -15.83 -12.09 5.13
N THR A 595 -16.96 -11.41 4.96
CA THR A 595 -17.09 -10.33 3.98
C THR A 595 -16.19 -9.16 4.33
N ARG A 596 -15.98 -8.86 5.61
CA ARG A 596 -15.05 -7.82 6.06
C ARG A 596 -13.62 -8.12 5.64
N ALA A 597 -13.15 -9.34 5.84
CA ALA A 597 -11.79 -9.72 5.43
C ALA A 597 -11.60 -9.68 3.90
N SER A 598 -12.60 -10.13 3.13
CA SER A 598 -12.55 -10.05 1.67
C SER A 598 -12.59 -8.60 1.17
N ASN A 599 -13.41 -7.75 1.79
CA ASN A 599 -13.47 -6.33 1.48
C ASN A 599 -12.14 -5.62 1.80
N CYS A 600 -11.53 -5.94 2.95
CA CYS A 600 -10.21 -5.43 3.31
C CYS A 600 -9.13 -5.77 2.25
N MET A 601 -9.16 -6.99 1.72
CA MET A 601 -8.27 -7.38 0.63
C MET A 601 -8.56 -6.60 -0.65
N ALA A 602 -9.82 -6.42 -1.03
CA ALA A 602 -10.19 -5.66 -2.22
C ALA A 602 -9.75 -4.18 -2.10
N GLU A 603 -9.93 -3.54 -0.94
CA GLU A 603 -9.41 -2.20 -0.66
C GLU A 603 -7.90 -2.12 -0.86
N LEU A 604 -7.16 -3.09 -0.33
CA LEU A 604 -5.71 -3.12 -0.45
C LEU A 604 -5.26 -3.09 -1.92
N TRP A 605 -5.87 -3.94 -2.75
CA TRP A 605 -5.54 -4.02 -4.18
C TRP A 605 -6.03 -2.80 -4.96
N TYR A 606 -7.17 -2.21 -4.59
CA TYR A 606 -7.64 -0.96 -5.14
C TYR A 606 -6.62 0.17 -4.88
N ARG A 607 -6.20 0.37 -3.62
CA ARG A 607 -5.15 1.34 -3.23
C ARG A 607 -3.84 1.10 -3.97
N HIS A 608 -3.42 -0.17 -4.05
CA HIS A 608 -2.19 -0.55 -4.75
C HIS A 608 -2.24 -0.16 -6.24
N SER A 609 -3.39 -0.35 -6.89
CA SER A 609 -3.57 -0.01 -8.30
C SER A 609 -3.47 1.48 -8.59
N LEU A 610 -3.93 2.32 -7.66
CA LEU A 610 -3.97 3.78 -7.78
C LEU A 610 -2.73 4.47 -7.18
N ARG A 611 -1.89 3.75 -6.41
CA ARG A 611 -0.66 4.26 -5.78
C ARG A 611 -0.89 5.44 -4.85
N ARG A 612 -2.06 5.55 -4.24
CA ARG A 612 -2.44 6.63 -3.35
C ARG A 612 -3.34 6.15 -2.21
N ASN A 613 -3.44 6.98 -1.19
CA ASN A 613 -4.49 6.81 -0.18
C ASN A 613 -5.87 7.00 -0.83
N ILE A 614 -6.89 6.40 -0.25
CA ILE A 614 -8.26 6.46 -0.73
C ILE A 614 -9.12 7.29 0.21
N ASP A 615 -10.13 7.97 -0.34
CA ASP A 615 -11.14 8.69 0.41
C ASP A 615 -12.42 7.85 0.50
N LEU A 616 -12.62 7.23 1.67
CA LEU A 616 -13.80 6.39 1.93
C LEU A 616 -15.09 7.19 2.15
N ASN A 617 -15.05 8.52 2.02
CA ASN A 617 -16.22 9.38 2.15
C ASN A 617 -16.69 9.97 0.80
N GLY A 618 -16.04 9.58 -0.29
CA GLY A 618 -16.26 10.17 -1.59
C GLY A 618 -16.39 9.14 -2.72
N LYS A 619 -15.83 9.50 -3.86
CA LYS A 619 -15.89 8.69 -5.08
C LYS A 619 -15.17 7.34 -4.92
N ASP A 620 -14.05 7.29 -4.18
CA ASP A 620 -13.32 6.06 -3.94
C ASP A 620 -14.18 5.01 -3.21
N ASP A 621 -15.00 5.42 -2.24
CA ASP A 621 -15.91 4.53 -1.53
C ASP A 621 -16.93 3.91 -2.49
N TRP A 622 -17.55 4.74 -3.33
CA TRP A 622 -18.51 4.28 -4.34
C TRP A 622 -17.87 3.29 -5.34
N GLU A 623 -16.69 3.63 -5.89
CA GLU A 623 -15.97 2.77 -6.83
C GLU A 623 -15.55 1.45 -6.19
N LEU A 624 -15.09 1.50 -4.95
CA LEU A 624 -14.69 0.34 -4.19
C LEU A 624 -15.90 -0.56 -3.86
N GLN A 625 -17.07 0.01 -3.53
CA GLN A 625 -18.31 -0.74 -3.34
C GLN A 625 -18.74 -1.46 -4.63
N GLN A 626 -18.67 -0.80 -5.80
CA GLN A 626 -18.95 -1.45 -7.08
C GLN A 626 -17.99 -2.61 -7.34
N LEU A 627 -16.68 -2.39 -7.17
CA LEU A 627 -15.67 -3.42 -7.33
C LEU A 627 -15.94 -4.64 -6.42
N MET A 628 -16.32 -4.40 -5.17
CA MET A 628 -16.61 -5.45 -4.22
C MET A 628 -17.89 -6.20 -4.54
N SER A 629 -18.94 -5.48 -4.99
CA SER A 629 -20.18 -6.10 -5.44
C SER A 629 -19.91 -7.06 -6.60
N ASP A 630 -19.20 -6.58 -7.62
CA ASP A 630 -18.86 -7.38 -8.81
C ASP A 630 -18.01 -8.60 -8.43
N TRP A 631 -17.03 -8.43 -7.55
CA TRP A 631 -16.18 -9.54 -7.09
C TRP A 631 -16.94 -10.54 -6.21
N ASN A 632 -17.81 -10.06 -5.31
CA ASN A 632 -18.62 -10.90 -4.45
C ASN A 632 -19.68 -11.70 -5.20
N GLU A 633 -20.18 -11.16 -6.34
CA GLU A 633 -21.12 -11.85 -7.23
C GLU A 633 -20.43 -12.86 -8.14
N SER A 634 -19.09 -12.80 -8.28
CA SER A 634 -18.35 -13.79 -9.06
C SER A 634 -18.39 -15.16 -8.39
N ASP A 635 -18.64 -16.22 -9.15
CA ASP A 635 -18.86 -17.59 -8.64
C ASP A 635 -17.68 -18.12 -7.79
N GLU A 636 -16.48 -17.60 -7.96
CA GLU A 636 -15.26 -18.14 -7.35
C GLU A 636 -14.54 -17.17 -6.40
N LYS A 637 -14.86 -15.88 -6.39
CA LYS A 637 -14.12 -14.85 -5.63
C LYS A 637 -12.59 -15.04 -5.70
N SER A 638 -12.08 -15.34 -6.88
CA SER A 638 -10.64 -15.58 -7.06
C SER A 638 -9.88 -14.26 -7.11
N MET A 639 -8.58 -14.31 -6.78
CA MET A 639 -7.73 -13.13 -6.89
C MET A 639 -7.54 -12.67 -8.33
N LYS A 640 -7.48 -13.58 -9.29
CA LYS A 640 -7.43 -13.19 -10.71
C LYS A 640 -8.69 -12.43 -11.12
N ALA A 641 -9.86 -12.86 -10.65
CA ALA A 641 -11.12 -12.14 -10.90
C ALA A 641 -11.08 -10.72 -10.34
N LEU A 642 -10.60 -10.53 -9.09
CA LEU A 642 -10.43 -9.19 -8.49
C LEU A 642 -9.50 -8.31 -9.32
N LEU A 643 -8.31 -8.81 -9.69
CA LEU A 643 -7.34 -8.03 -10.48
C LEU A 643 -7.89 -7.68 -11.87
N ARG A 644 -8.66 -8.59 -12.51
CA ARG A 644 -9.38 -8.34 -13.77
C ARG A 644 -10.43 -7.24 -13.60
N SER A 645 -11.23 -7.28 -12.55
CA SER A 645 -12.25 -6.25 -12.27
C SER A 645 -11.61 -4.88 -12.05
N ILE A 646 -10.47 -4.79 -11.36
CA ILE A 646 -9.69 -3.56 -11.21
C ILE A 646 -9.25 -3.03 -12.59
N VAL A 647 -8.62 -3.86 -13.41
CA VAL A 647 -8.12 -3.44 -14.74
C VAL A 647 -9.26 -3.09 -15.70
N ALA A 648 -10.43 -3.71 -15.57
CA ALA A 648 -11.61 -3.42 -16.37
C ALA A 648 -12.29 -2.10 -16.02
N SER A 649 -12.16 -1.66 -14.78
CA SER A 649 -12.88 -0.50 -14.24
C SER A 649 -12.49 0.84 -14.89
N ASP A 650 -13.39 1.81 -14.80
CA ASP A 650 -13.15 3.16 -15.31
C ASP A 650 -12.13 3.92 -14.46
N PHE A 651 -12.13 3.73 -13.13
CA PHE A 651 -11.14 4.36 -12.25
C PHE A 651 -9.69 3.98 -12.62
N PHE A 652 -9.48 2.78 -13.13
CA PHE A 652 -8.14 2.33 -13.54
C PHE A 652 -7.59 3.13 -14.73
N THR A 653 -8.45 3.72 -15.54
CA THR A 653 -8.07 4.52 -16.71
C THR A 653 -8.29 6.02 -16.52
N THR A 654 -8.69 6.45 -15.33
CA THR A 654 -9.00 7.84 -14.99
C THR A 654 -7.86 8.48 -14.17
N LEU A 655 -7.55 9.74 -14.46
CA LEU A 655 -6.71 10.64 -13.70
C LEU A 655 -7.63 11.61 -12.94
N TYR A 656 -7.53 11.66 -11.63
CA TYR A 656 -8.19 12.65 -10.79
C TYR A 656 -7.31 13.90 -10.64
N LEU A 657 -7.90 15.12 -10.83
CA LEU A 657 -7.19 16.41 -10.94
C LEU A 657 -7.28 17.26 -9.69
#